data_76cd7deb38868daecff4928468ffa963
#
_entry.id   76cd7deb38868daecff4928468ffa963
#
_cell.length_a   1.000
_cell.length_b   1.000
_cell.length_c   1.000
_cell.angle_alpha   90.00
_cell.angle_beta   90.00
_cell.angle_gamma   90.00
#
_symmetry.space_group_name_H-M   'P 1'
#
loop_
_entity.id
_entity.type
_entity.pdbx_description
1 polymer ?
#
loop_
_entity_poly.entity_id
_entity_poly.type
_entity_poly.pdbx_seq_one_letter_code
_entity_poly.pdbx_strand_id
1 'polypeptide(L)'
;MTRLGCWLPLVFAVFAQGVYADAYPADELLDLSVEELLNVKITSVAKKAQALNDAAAAVFVITQEDIKRSGATNIPDALRLAPGMDVAKIDSSKWAVSSRGFNGRFANKLLVLIDGRSTYTRTFSGVYWEMQDVMLEDVDRIEVIRGPGGTLWGANAVNGVINIITKHSTRTQGGLLSGGIGSEEQGFGALRYGAKLDERTSGRVYFKGFKRDQNHFANGRPSADGWEKFQGGFRVDSNVSMQDEVKLQGDIYHTNIDEILSTPQLAAPYATTFNDRAHADGGNIVAKWQHTLSPTSDYSAQVYFDTYHREDGFLAEWRDQLDFDFQHRFGWSDRHDVVWGVGYRYTMDDIDSTQYFQTTPESRNDQWYSAFLQDEMMLVEEKLWFTLGSKLEHNDYSGFEYQPSARLLWAPHHQHRLWAAVSRAVRTPSRGEHNGKVFFRTFPPQTIAPGLTSPPVALYTIGNAEFKAEHLLAYEIGYRTTMIDALSLDMTAFYNDYDNFRSVMLGDLITRNGYLEQQLVLSNAFSPKTYGFELAAVWQMLDWWRWDANYSYLATDLDPGSSPLIPVSPQQRISMRGLVSPREDTDLDVWLRYVDSAMTISADNANGERIDSYVTLDLRAAWRPVPGLELSLVGQNLISSKHLEFVQENLTLPTLVDRGMYAKMVWEF
;
A
#
# COMPACT_ATOMS: atom_id res chain seq x y z
N MET A 1 23.08 -29.94 -6.89
CA MET A 1 23.93 -29.86 -5.68
C MET A 1 22.99 -29.63 -4.51
N THR A 2 22.91 -30.60 -3.61
CA THR A 2 21.99 -30.69 -2.49
C THR A 2 22.24 -29.57 -1.48
N ARG A 3 21.23 -28.69 -1.26
CA ARG A 3 21.26 -27.71 -0.17
C ARG A 3 20.74 -28.36 1.10
N LEU A 4 21.62 -28.46 2.12
CA LEU A 4 21.26 -28.88 3.47
C LEU A 4 20.51 -27.75 4.19
N GLY A 5 19.27 -28.03 4.56
CA GLY A 5 18.53 -27.19 5.50
C GLY A 5 18.98 -27.48 6.93
N CYS A 6 19.58 -26.48 7.59
CA CYS A 6 19.86 -26.51 9.03
C CYS A 6 18.66 -25.96 9.80
N TRP A 7 17.91 -26.84 10.44
CA TRP A 7 16.94 -26.47 11.48
C TRP A 7 17.66 -26.43 12.83
N LEU A 8 17.76 -25.24 13.43
CA LEU A 8 18.11 -25.08 14.84
C LEU A 8 16.83 -24.92 15.65
N PRO A 9 16.54 -25.77 16.62
CA PRO A 9 15.46 -25.49 17.58
C PRO A 9 16.01 -24.55 18.68
N LEU A 10 15.46 -23.31 18.71
CA LEU A 10 15.64 -22.40 19.83
C LEU A 10 14.70 -22.81 20.97
N VAL A 11 15.27 -23.30 22.05
CA VAL A 11 14.57 -23.57 23.31
C VAL A 11 14.47 -22.25 24.07
N PHE A 12 13.24 -21.71 24.22
CA PHE A 12 12.95 -20.60 25.10
C PHE A 12 12.66 -21.10 26.52
N ALA A 13 13.56 -20.80 27.43
CA ALA A 13 13.30 -20.95 28.88
C ALA A 13 12.61 -19.66 29.38
N VAL A 14 11.35 -19.77 29.73
CA VAL A 14 10.58 -18.69 30.36
C VAL A 14 10.95 -18.61 31.84
N PHE A 15 11.66 -17.56 32.24
CA PHE A 15 11.78 -17.16 33.66
C PHE A 15 10.65 -16.19 33.99
N ALA A 16 9.62 -16.67 34.67
CA ALA A 16 8.62 -15.85 35.30
C ALA A 16 9.17 -15.27 36.60
N GLN A 17 9.62 -14.03 36.58
CA GLN A 17 9.72 -13.22 37.79
C GLN A 17 8.74 -12.05 37.65
N GLY A 18 7.75 -12.00 38.55
CA GLY A 18 6.76 -10.94 38.61
C GLY A 18 7.43 -9.61 38.94
N VAL A 19 7.48 -8.71 37.99
CA VAL A 19 7.75 -7.31 38.19
C VAL A 19 6.42 -6.59 37.99
N TYR A 20 5.91 -5.98 39.04
CA TYR A 20 4.82 -5.00 38.92
C TYR A 20 5.37 -3.82 38.12
N ALA A 21 5.00 -3.74 36.87
CA ALA A 21 5.25 -2.57 36.05
C ALA A 21 4.16 -1.54 36.38
N ASP A 22 4.57 -0.36 36.82
CA ASP A 22 3.70 0.82 36.83
C ASP A 22 3.20 1.03 35.40
N ALA A 23 1.90 0.88 35.21
CA ALA A 23 1.23 1.09 33.94
C ALA A 23 1.39 2.55 33.54
N TYR A 24 2.19 2.81 32.50
CA TYR A 24 2.17 4.12 31.84
C TYR A 24 0.83 4.24 31.11
N PRO A 25 0.17 5.41 31.18
CA PRO A 25 -1.11 5.60 30.50
C PRO A 25 -0.92 5.46 28.99
N ALA A 26 -1.64 4.49 28.42
CA ALA A 26 -1.71 4.20 26.98
C ALA A 26 -2.46 5.31 26.16
N ASP A 27 -2.79 6.44 26.75
CA ASP A 27 -3.90 7.29 26.36
C ASP A 27 -3.51 8.64 25.71
N GLU A 28 -2.28 8.86 25.28
CA GLU A 28 -1.93 10.19 24.72
C GLU A 28 -2.38 10.44 23.27
N LEU A 29 -2.99 9.48 22.57
CA LEU A 29 -3.53 9.66 21.20
C LEU A 29 -5.06 9.44 21.11
N LEU A 30 -5.72 9.11 22.21
CA LEU A 30 -7.13 8.72 22.21
C LEU A 30 -8.11 9.89 22.11
N ASP A 31 -7.70 11.09 22.50
CA ASP A 31 -8.53 12.29 22.51
C ASP A 31 -7.87 13.50 21.84
N LEU A 32 -7.18 13.28 20.71
CA LEU A 32 -6.63 14.40 19.97
C LEU A 32 -7.75 15.33 19.52
N SER A 33 -7.71 16.56 20.02
CA SER A 33 -8.52 17.65 19.50
C SER A 33 -8.23 17.85 17.99
N VAL A 34 -9.11 18.51 17.28
CA VAL A 34 -8.91 18.86 15.86
C VAL A 34 -7.59 19.58 15.62
N GLU A 35 -7.16 20.42 16.57
CA GLU A 35 -5.89 21.13 16.51
C GLU A 35 -4.69 20.18 16.69
N GLU A 36 -4.76 19.24 17.62
CA GLU A 36 -3.71 18.25 17.86
C GLU A 36 -3.55 17.29 16.68
N LEU A 37 -4.65 16.89 16.00
CA LEU A 37 -4.60 16.10 14.76
C LEU A 37 -3.82 16.80 13.64
N LEU A 38 -3.96 18.12 13.51
CA LEU A 38 -3.20 18.90 12.52
C LEU A 38 -1.75 19.14 12.90
N ASN A 39 -1.43 19.03 14.19
CA ASN A 39 -0.07 19.13 14.73
C ASN A 39 0.65 17.78 14.80
N VAL A 40 -0.01 16.67 14.39
CA VAL A 40 0.65 15.36 14.26
C VAL A 40 1.87 15.50 13.39
N LYS A 41 3.00 15.03 13.89
CA LYS A 41 4.27 15.09 13.16
C LYS A 41 4.32 13.99 12.11
N ILE A 42 4.47 14.41 10.86
CA ILE A 42 4.68 13.55 9.70
C ILE A 42 6.13 13.63 9.23
N THR A 43 6.59 12.57 8.58
CA THR A 43 7.97 12.48 8.08
C THR A 43 8.04 12.26 6.57
N SER A 44 6.96 11.80 5.95
CA SER A 44 6.97 11.31 4.56
C SER A 44 7.05 12.41 3.51
N VAL A 45 6.67 13.67 3.83
CA VAL A 45 6.64 14.78 2.86
C VAL A 45 7.99 15.47 2.70
N ALA A 46 8.80 15.52 3.78
CA ALA A 46 10.05 16.27 3.79
C ALA A 46 11.26 15.45 4.29
N LYS A 47 11.09 14.14 4.58
CA LYS A 47 12.09 13.30 5.26
C LYS A 47 12.62 13.93 6.57
N LYS A 48 11.86 14.84 7.15
CA LYS A 48 12.05 15.49 8.47
C LYS A 48 10.71 15.52 9.21
N ALA A 49 10.75 15.53 10.53
CA ALA A 49 9.53 15.70 11.33
C ALA A 49 8.97 17.13 11.16
N GLN A 50 7.75 17.25 10.64
CA GLN A 50 7.03 18.51 10.50
C GLN A 50 5.55 18.32 10.86
N ALA A 51 4.86 19.39 11.27
CA ALA A 51 3.42 19.31 11.50
C ALA A 51 2.66 19.01 10.19
N LEU A 52 1.61 18.19 10.25
CA LEU A 52 0.75 17.92 9.10
C LEU A 52 0.23 19.21 8.46
N ASN A 53 -0.10 20.20 9.31
CA ASN A 53 -0.60 21.50 8.86
C ASN A 53 0.41 22.26 7.98
N ASP A 54 1.69 22.09 8.20
CA ASP A 54 2.77 22.79 7.48
C ASP A 54 3.29 22.02 6.25
N ALA A 55 2.63 20.92 5.87
CA ALA A 55 3.01 20.17 4.69
C ALA A 55 2.39 20.75 3.41
N ALA A 56 3.24 21.15 2.45
CA ALA A 56 2.82 21.58 1.11
C ALA A 56 2.54 20.36 0.21
N ALA A 57 1.61 19.49 0.61
CA ALA A 57 1.20 18.28 -0.12
C ALA A 57 -0.16 17.79 0.36
N ALA A 58 -0.84 16.99 -0.47
CA ALA A 58 -2.06 16.28 -0.09
C ALA A 58 -1.71 15.07 0.80
N VAL A 59 -1.73 15.24 2.11
CA VAL A 59 -1.40 14.20 3.09
C VAL A 59 -2.58 13.89 3.96
N PHE A 60 -2.79 12.62 4.24
CA PHE A 60 -3.76 12.14 5.23
C PHE A 60 -3.05 11.19 6.19
N VAL A 61 -3.32 11.34 7.48
CA VAL A 61 -2.79 10.47 8.52
C VAL A 61 -3.91 9.60 9.06
N ILE A 62 -3.74 8.30 8.95
CA ILE A 62 -4.60 7.31 9.59
C ILE A 62 -3.92 6.96 10.93
N THR A 63 -4.53 7.35 12.03
CA THR A 63 -3.99 7.10 13.37
C THR A 63 -4.25 5.66 13.82
N GLN A 64 -3.58 5.22 14.88
CA GLN A 64 -3.86 3.93 15.53
C GLN A 64 -5.33 3.83 15.96
N GLU A 65 -5.90 4.91 16.50
CA GLU A 65 -7.30 4.94 16.92
C GLU A 65 -8.26 4.84 15.73
N ASP A 66 -7.94 5.49 14.60
CA ASP A 66 -8.73 5.34 13.37
C ASP A 66 -8.75 3.90 12.88
N ILE A 67 -7.61 3.20 12.91
CA ILE A 67 -7.51 1.79 12.54
C ILE A 67 -8.37 0.94 13.48
N LYS A 68 -8.22 1.11 14.79
CA LYS A 68 -8.95 0.39 15.82
C LYS A 68 -10.47 0.58 15.68
N ARG A 69 -10.93 1.82 15.51
CA ARG A 69 -12.34 2.19 15.43
C ARG A 69 -12.97 1.91 14.05
N SER A 70 -12.17 1.69 13.02
CA SER A 70 -12.69 1.29 11.70
C SER A 70 -13.15 -0.16 11.62
N GLY A 71 -12.66 -1.01 12.51
CA GLY A 71 -12.85 -2.46 12.42
C GLY A 71 -12.06 -3.12 11.28
N ALA A 72 -11.04 -2.45 10.75
CA ALA A 72 -10.14 -3.05 9.76
C ALA A 72 -9.27 -4.15 10.40
N THR A 73 -9.08 -5.25 9.70
CA THR A 73 -8.25 -6.40 10.12
C THR A 73 -6.99 -6.56 9.28
N ASN A 74 -6.80 -5.69 8.28
CA ASN A 74 -5.64 -5.66 7.38
C ASN A 74 -5.31 -4.24 6.93
N ILE A 75 -4.14 -4.05 6.34
CA ILE A 75 -3.66 -2.75 5.84
C ILE A 75 -4.55 -2.20 4.72
N PRO A 76 -4.89 -2.94 3.63
CA PRO A 76 -5.73 -2.42 2.57
C PRO A 76 -7.07 -1.86 3.04
N ASP A 77 -7.76 -2.53 3.96
CA ASP A 77 -9.03 -2.04 4.48
C ASP A 77 -8.86 -0.78 5.34
N ALA A 78 -7.75 -0.65 6.10
CA ALA A 78 -7.42 0.58 6.80
C ALA A 78 -7.16 1.76 5.83
N LEU A 79 -6.61 1.52 4.64
CA LEU A 79 -6.37 2.56 3.63
C LEU A 79 -7.66 3.15 3.06
N ARG A 80 -8.83 2.47 3.18
CA ARG A 80 -10.14 3.01 2.81
C ARG A 80 -10.55 4.25 3.61
N LEU A 81 -9.87 4.51 4.73
CA LEU A 81 -10.07 5.70 5.57
C LEU A 81 -9.55 6.98 4.90
N ALA A 82 -8.55 6.88 4.02
CA ALA A 82 -7.94 8.05 3.39
C ALA A 82 -8.73 8.49 2.14
N PRO A 83 -9.02 9.81 2.00
CA PRO A 83 -9.67 10.33 0.80
C PRO A 83 -8.81 10.06 -0.44
N GLY A 84 -9.43 9.89 -1.61
CA GLY A 84 -8.73 9.66 -2.88
C GLY A 84 -8.06 8.29 -3.05
N MET A 85 -8.09 7.44 -2.01
CA MET A 85 -7.64 6.05 -2.14
C MET A 85 -8.73 5.19 -2.80
N ASP A 86 -8.32 4.43 -3.80
CA ASP A 86 -9.15 3.44 -4.48
C ASP A 86 -8.72 2.06 -4.01
N VAL A 87 -9.49 1.48 -3.09
CA VAL A 87 -9.23 0.17 -2.50
C VAL A 87 -10.41 -0.73 -2.83
N ALA A 88 -10.17 -1.75 -3.63
CA ALA A 88 -11.16 -2.73 -4.02
C ALA A 88 -10.67 -4.16 -3.71
N LYS A 89 -11.51 -4.96 -3.08
CA LYS A 89 -11.23 -6.36 -2.78
C LYS A 89 -11.55 -7.20 -4.03
N ILE A 90 -10.58 -7.97 -4.50
CA ILE A 90 -10.69 -8.82 -5.70
C ILE A 90 -11.23 -10.18 -5.32
N ASP A 91 -10.62 -10.81 -4.32
CA ASP A 91 -11.02 -12.06 -3.71
C ASP A 91 -10.71 -12.02 -2.19
N SER A 92 -10.76 -13.13 -1.49
CA SER A 92 -10.53 -13.16 -0.04
C SER A 92 -9.14 -12.65 0.37
N SER A 93 -8.13 -12.79 -0.49
CA SER A 93 -6.71 -12.52 -0.20
C SER A 93 -6.10 -11.38 -1.00
N LYS A 94 -6.75 -10.91 -2.09
CA LYS A 94 -6.16 -9.98 -3.06
C LYS A 94 -6.92 -8.67 -3.12
N TRP A 95 -6.20 -7.56 -3.27
CA TRP A 95 -6.73 -6.20 -3.38
C TRP A 95 -6.15 -5.48 -4.58
N ALA A 96 -6.97 -4.62 -5.18
CA ALA A 96 -6.54 -3.56 -6.07
C ALA A 96 -6.46 -2.27 -5.25
N VAL A 97 -5.28 -1.65 -5.18
CA VAL A 97 -5.06 -0.43 -4.38
C VAL A 97 -4.34 0.61 -5.22
N SER A 98 -4.96 1.76 -5.39
CA SER A 98 -4.37 2.89 -6.13
C SER A 98 -4.79 4.23 -5.53
N SER A 99 -4.21 5.31 -6.05
CA SER A 99 -4.62 6.68 -5.81
C SER A 99 -4.66 7.42 -7.14
N ARG A 100 -5.65 8.28 -7.33
CA ARG A 100 -5.78 9.14 -8.51
C ARG A 100 -5.80 8.40 -9.86
N GLY A 101 -6.35 7.18 -9.88
CA GLY A 101 -6.61 6.42 -11.09
C GLY A 101 -5.74 5.18 -11.31
N PHE A 102 -6.07 4.46 -12.37
CA PHE A 102 -5.37 3.27 -12.84
C PHE A 102 -5.32 2.14 -11.80
N ASN A 103 -6.48 1.87 -11.17
CA ASN A 103 -6.61 0.80 -10.19
C ASN A 103 -6.49 -0.58 -10.85
N GLY A 104 -5.94 -1.56 -10.12
CA GLY A 104 -5.77 -2.93 -10.60
C GLY A 104 -5.03 -3.78 -9.59
N ARG A 105 -5.10 -5.11 -9.79
CA ARG A 105 -4.32 -6.09 -9.01
C ARG A 105 -2.82 -5.76 -9.05
N PHE A 106 -2.35 -5.36 -10.21
CA PHE A 106 -0.96 -5.03 -10.48
C PHE A 106 -0.76 -3.52 -10.60
N ALA A 107 -1.49 -2.73 -9.79
CA ALA A 107 -1.28 -1.29 -9.69
C ALA A 107 0.17 -0.98 -9.31
N ASN A 108 0.80 -0.06 -10.05
CA ASN A 108 2.24 0.12 -10.03
C ASN A 108 2.68 1.58 -9.91
N LYS A 109 1.81 2.44 -9.37
CA LYS A 109 2.06 3.88 -9.25
C LYS A 109 2.07 4.37 -7.80
N LEU A 110 1.96 3.45 -6.84
CA LEU A 110 2.06 3.73 -5.40
C LEU A 110 3.33 3.10 -4.82
N LEU A 111 4.13 3.90 -4.15
CA LEU A 111 5.21 3.39 -3.32
C LEU A 111 4.66 3.09 -1.91
N VAL A 112 4.86 1.86 -1.45
CA VAL A 112 4.42 1.43 -0.11
C VAL A 112 5.64 1.09 0.73
N LEU A 113 5.71 1.67 1.92
CA LEU A 113 6.79 1.51 2.88
C LEU A 113 6.25 0.99 4.21
N ILE A 114 7.00 0.10 4.84
CA ILE A 114 6.80 -0.31 6.24
C ILE A 114 8.09 0.02 7.00
N ASP A 115 8.03 1.00 7.91
CA ASP A 115 9.19 1.52 8.66
C ASP A 115 10.39 1.92 7.77
N GLY A 116 10.10 2.44 6.58
CA GLY A 116 11.09 2.86 5.58
C GLY A 116 11.59 1.72 4.65
N ARG A 117 11.21 0.46 4.87
CA ARG A 117 11.46 -0.65 3.95
C ARG A 117 10.43 -0.64 2.83
N SER A 118 10.87 -0.62 1.58
CA SER A 118 10.00 -0.74 0.41
C SER A 118 9.46 -2.16 0.26
N THR A 119 8.14 -2.29 0.11
CA THR A 119 7.44 -3.58 -0.11
C THR A 119 7.27 -3.92 -1.60
N TYR A 120 7.90 -3.15 -2.45
CA TYR A 120 7.78 -3.21 -3.90
C TYR A 120 8.39 -4.48 -4.50
N THR A 121 7.66 -5.15 -5.41
CA THR A 121 8.21 -6.25 -6.23
C THR A 121 8.64 -5.77 -7.61
N ARG A 122 9.71 -6.36 -8.14
CA ARG A 122 10.21 -6.10 -9.49
C ARG A 122 9.38 -6.75 -10.57
N THR A 123 8.67 -7.81 -10.28
CA THR A 123 7.94 -8.62 -11.26
C THR A 123 6.91 -7.80 -12.02
N PHE A 124 6.15 -6.94 -11.34
CA PHE A 124 5.15 -6.05 -11.98
C PHE A 124 5.22 -4.59 -11.52
N SER A 125 6.20 -4.22 -10.71
CA SER A 125 6.38 -2.85 -10.19
C SER A 125 5.29 -2.40 -9.22
N GLY A 126 4.88 -3.27 -8.29
CA GLY A 126 3.81 -2.99 -7.32
C GLY A 126 3.94 -3.79 -6.03
N VAL A 127 2.84 -4.07 -5.36
CA VAL A 127 2.80 -4.69 -4.05
C VAL A 127 1.92 -5.93 -4.06
N TYR A 128 2.44 -7.05 -3.59
CA TYR A 128 1.65 -8.22 -3.21
C TYR A 128 1.05 -7.97 -1.80
N TRP A 129 -0.18 -7.49 -1.75
CA TRP A 129 -0.81 -7.09 -0.49
C TRP A 129 -1.02 -8.26 0.48
N GLU A 130 -1.25 -9.47 -0.03
CA GLU A 130 -1.36 -10.69 0.75
C GLU A 130 -0.07 -11.07 1.50
N MET A 131 1.07 -10.60 1.00
CA MET A 131 2.36 -10.82 1.65
C MET A 131 2.68 -9.77 2.71
N GLN A 132 2.13 -8.54 2.57
CA GLN A 132 2.43 -7.42 3.46
C GLN A 132 1.45 -7.33 4.61
N ASP A 133 1.97 -7.44 5.84
CA ASP A 133 1.16 -7.34 7.04
C ASP A 133 2.00 -6.80 8.21
N VAL A 134 1.33 -6.24 9.20
CA VAL A 134 1.89 -5.78 10.48
C VAL A 134 0.93 -6.14 11.60
N MET A 135 1.40 -6.16 12.85
CA MET A 135 0.52 -6.17 13.99
C MET A 135 -0.18 -4.81 14.06
N LEU A 136 -1.49 -4.75 13.74
CA LEU A 136 -2.22 -3.47 13.64
C LEU A 136 -2.24 -2.70 14.96
N GLU A 137 -2.23 -3.38 16.08
CA GLU A 137 -2.12 -2.77 17.42
C GLU A 137 -0.77 -2.06 17.64
N ASP A 138 0.26 -2.43 16.88
CA ASP A 138 1.59 -1.83 16.93
C ASP A 138 1.83 -0.75 15.87
N VAL A 139 0.85 -0.49 14.99
CA VAL A 139 0.93 0.65 14.08
C VAL A 139 0.80 1.94 14.88
N ASP A 140 1.71 2.87 14.70
CA ASP A 140 1.61 4.23 15.25
C ASP A 140 0.68 5.07 14.37
N ARG A 141 0.94 5.07 13.08
CA ARG A 141 0.13 5.72 12.05
C ARG A 141 0.47 5.22 10.65
N ILE A 142 -0.42 5.51 9.70
CA ILE A 142 -0.17 5.35 8.27
C ILE A 142 -0.22 6.74 7.65
N GLU A 143 0.88 7.20 7.07
CA GLU A 143 0.95 8.45 6.32
C GLU A 143 0.65 8.16 4.84
N VAL A 144 -0.44 8.73 4.32
CA VAL A 144 -0.87 8.58 2.93
C VAL A 144 -0.65 9.90 2.20
N ILE A 145 0.40 9.97 1.39
CA ILE A 145 0.65 11.09 0.48
C ILE A 145 -0.05 10.74 -0.84
N ARG A 146 -0.93 11.62 -1.30
CA ARG A 146 -1.60 11.52 -2.59
C ARG A 146 -0.95 12.50 -3.55
N GLY A 147 -0.48 11.99 -4.70
CA GLY A 147 0.34 12.72 -5.66
C GLY A 147 1.83 12.42 -5.55
N PRO A 148 2.67 13.06 -6.39
CA PRO A 148 4.06 12.68 -6.55
C PRO A 148 4.92 12.83 -5.29
N GLY A 149 5.60 11.73 -4.93
CA GLY A 149 6.62 11.69 -3.88
C GLY A 149 8.04 11.49 -4.41
N GLY A 150 8.24 11.53 -5.72
CA GLY A 150 9.47 11.11 -6.39
C GLY A 150 10.73 11.85 -5.97
N THR A 151 10.66 13.13 -5.64
CA THR A 151 11.80 13.96 -5.24
C THR A 151 12.53 13.45 -4.00
N LEU A 152 11.83 12.82 -3.07
CA LEU A 152 12.43 12.29 -1.84
C LEU A 152 12.49 10.76 -1.83
N TRP A 153 11.44 10.12 -2.34
CA TRP A 153 11.29 8.66 -2.27
C TRP A 153 11.78 7.96 -3.54
N GLY A 154 11.91 8.72 -4.64
CA GLY A 154 12.40 8.20 -5.92
C GLY A 154 11.31 7.59 -6.79
N ALA A 155 11.76 6.82 -7.76
CA ALA A 155 10.89 6.21 -8.74
C ALA A 155 9.82 5.32 -8.10
N ASN A 156 8.68 5.22 -8.80
CA ASN A 156 7.47 4.50 -8.41
C ASN A 156 6.60 5.20 -7.34
N ALA A 157 7.07 6.30 -6.73
CA ALA A 157 6.26 7.23 -5.95
C ALA A 157 5.52 8.23 -6.88
N VAL A 158 4.70 7.71 -7.80
CA VAL A 158 4.09 8.48 -8.90
C VAL A 158 2.76 9.09 -8.46
N ASN A 159 1.79 8.26 -8.12
CA ASN A 159 0.46 8.71 -7.69
C ASN A 159 0.34 8.86 -6.17
N GLY A 160 1.32 8.37 -5.42
CA GLY A 160 1.35 8.50 -3.98
C GLY A 160 2.43 7.69 -3.29
N VAL A 161 2.52 7.94 -1.98
CA VAL A 161 3.36 7.19 -1.05
C VAL A 161 2.51 6.78 0.14
N ILE A 162 2.55 5.53 0.51
CA ILE A 162 1.96 5.00 1.74
C ILE A 162 3.11 4.60 2.66
N ASN A 163 3.20 5.22 3.82
CA ASN A 163 4.24 4.93 4.80
C ASN A 163 3.59 4.44 6.09
N ILE A 164 3.72 3.15 6.36
CA ILE A 164 3.24 2.49 7.57
C ILE A 164 4.33 2.56 8.61
N ILE A 165 4.07 3.22 9.72
CA ILE A 165 5.03 3.48 10.79
C ILE A 165 4.57 2.74 12.04
N THR A 166 5.43 1.90 12.60
CA THR A 166 5.13 1.16 13.82
C THR A 166 5.60 1.92 15.06
N LYS A 167 4.91 1.70 16.19
CA LYS A 167 5.21 2.33 17.50
C LYS A 167 6.64 2.03 17.92
N HIS A 168 7.30 3.02 18.52
CA HIS A 168 8.57 2.84 19.22
C HIS A 168 8.41 1.81 20.34
N SER A 169 9.44 0.99 20.60
CA SER A 169 9.33 -0.11 21.58
C SER A 169 9.08 0.34 23.02
N THR A 170 9.43 1.58 23.38
CA THR A 170 9.07 2.17 24.69
C THR A 170 7.56 2.31 24.90
N ARG A 171 6.78 2.44 23.83
CA ARG A 171 5.30 2.57 23.87
C ARG A 171 4.58 1.24 23.77
N THR A 172 5.30 0.13 23.79
CA THR A 172 4.74 -1.22 23.64
C THR A 172 5.25 -2.16 24.73
N GLN A 173 5.45 -1.61 25.93
CA GLN A 173 5.89 -2.37 27.09
C GLN A 173 4.75 -3.19 27.68
N GLY A 174 5.10 -4.25 28.41
CA GLY A 174 4.10 -5.20 28.96
C GLY A 174 3.61 -6.21 27.91
N GLY A 175 2.61 -6.96 28.29
CA GLY A 175 1.96 -7.96 27.45
C GLY A 175 0.76 -7.40 26.69
N LEU A 176 0.54 -7.87 25.48
CA LEU A 176 -0.70 -7.65 24.73
C LEU A 176 -1.15 -8.98 24.15
N LEU A 177 -2.41 -9.33 24.40
CA LEU A 177 -3.10 -10.46 23.76
C LEU A 177 -4.28 -9.92 22.97
N SER A 178 -4.32 -10.20 21.68
CA SER A 178 -5.44 -9.86 20.79
C SER A 178 -5.96 -11.14 20.15
N GLY A 179 -7.28 -11.28 20.03
CA GLY A 179 -7.86 -12.43 19.36
C GLY A 179 -9.33 -12.22 19.03
N GLY A 180 -9.82 -12.93 18.02
CA GLY A 180 -11.20 -12.84 17.60
C GLY A 180 -11.63 -13.98 16.70
N ILE A 181 -12.94 -14.04 16.48
CA ILE A 181 -13.62 -15.07 15.68
C ILE A 181 -14.84 -14.44 15.00
N GLY A 182 -15.11 -14.86 13.78
CA GLY A 182 -16.24 -14.35 13.01
C GLY A 182 -16.63 -15.22 11.83
N SER A 183 -17.40 -14.65 10.93
CA SER A 183 -17.87 -15.32 9.72
C SER A 183 -16.77 -15.38 8.65
N GLU A 184 -16.25 -14.22 8.21
CA GLU A 184 -15.12 -14.15 7.25
C GLU A 184 -13.78 -14.29 7.98
N GLU A 185 -13.61 -13.61 9.09
CA GLU A 185 -12.48 -13.79 10.00
C GLU A 185 -12.72 -15.05 10.84
N GLN A 186 -12.46 -16.24 10.27
CA GLN A 186 -12.70 -17.53 10.94
C GLN A 186 -12.00 -17.62 12.29
N GLY A 187 -10.80 -17.01 12.38
CA GLY A 187 -10.06 -16.87 13.61
C GLY A 187 -8.79 -16.06 13.40
N PHE A 188 -8.46 -15.21 14.34
CA PHE A 188 -7.21 -14.48 14.37
C PHE A 188 -6.72 -14.30 15.80
N GLY A 189 -5.41 -14.18 15.95
CA GLY A 189 -4.80 -13.94 17.24
C GLY A 189 -3.42 -13.34 17.13
N ALA A 190 -3.03 -12.58 18.13
CA ALA A 190 -1.70 -12.01 18.26
C ALA A 190 -1.28 -11.95 19.73
N LEU A 191 -0.01 -12.16 19.97
CA LEU A 191 0.65 -12.00 21.26
C LEU A 191 1.86 -11.11 21.08
N ARG A 192 2.01 -10.10 21.92
CA ARG A 192 3.18 -9.24 21.99
C ARG A 192 3.68 -9.17 23.43
N TYR A 193 4.99 -9.13 23.60
CA TYR A 193 5.62 -8.80 24.85
C TYR A 193 6.74 -7.80 24.64
N GLY A 194 6.65 -6.67 25.35
CA GLY A 194 7.67 -5.62 25.34
C GLY A 194 8.33 -5.46 26.70
N ALA A 195 9.62 -5.20 26.72
CA ALA A 195 10.40 -4.99 27.95
C ALA A 195 11.50 -3.93 27.77
N LYS A 196 11.82 -3.23 28.85
CA LYS A 196 13.07 -2.49 28.96
C LYS A 196 14.19 -3.51 29.13
N LEU A 197 15.20 -3.48 28.26
CA LEU A 197 16.38 -4.34 28.35
C LEU A 197 17.44 -3.70 29.25
N ASP A 198 17.52 -2.36 29.22
CA ASP A 198 18.31 -1.52 30.13
C ASP A 198 17.69 -0.10 30.18
N GLU A 199 18.39 0.88 30.81
CA GLU A 199 17.90 2.26 30.96
C GLU A 199 17.70 3.00 29.62
N ARG A 200 18.36 2.56 28.55
CA ARG A 200 18.40 3.22 27.24
C ARG A 200 17.81 2.39 26.12
N THR A 201 17.62 1.11 26.38
CA THR A 201 17.24 0.11 25.37
C THR A 201 15.91 -0.53 25.75
N SER A 202 14.99 -0.54 24.85
CA SER A 202 13.73 -1.28 24.95
C SER A 202 13.54 -2.17 23.74
N GLY A 203 12.75 -3.21 23.91
CA GLY A 203 12.46 -4.12 22.81
C GLY A 203 11.09 -4.73 22.95
N ARG A 204 10.59 -5.30 21.86
CA ARG A 204 9.39 -6.14 21.82
C ARG A 204 9.60 -7.31 20.87
N VAL A 205 8.87 -8.36 21.15
CA VAL A 205 8.67 -9.51 20.26
C VAL A 205 7.17 -9.72 20.08
N TYR A 206 6.76 -10.21 18.92
CA TYR A 206 5.37 -10.53 18.66
C TYR A 206 5.24 -11.78 17.81
N PHE A 207 4.06 -12.39 17.91
CA PHE A 207 3.60 -13.44 17.03
C PHE A 207 2.13 -13.20 16.71
N LYS A 208 1.72 -13.38 15.45
CA LYS A 208 0.34 -13.28 15.01
C LYS A 208 0.00 -14.35 13.98
N GLY A 209 -1.27 -14.71 13.91
CA GLY A 209 -1.77 -15.59 12.88
C GLY A 209 -3.28 -15.38 12.69
N PHE A 210 -3.73 -15.71 11.49
CA PHE A 210 -5.16 -15.68 11.17
C PHE A 210 -5.51 -16.71 10.13
N LYS A 211 -6.81 -17.02 10.08
CA LYS A 211 -7.45 -17.77 9.00
C LYS A 211 -8.71 -17.03 8.57
N ARG A 212 -8.84 -16.81 7.25
CA ARG A 212 -9.99 -16.17 6.61
C ARG A 212 -10.73 -17.14 5.74
N ASP A 213 -12.06 -16.97 5.72
CA ASP A 213 -12.94 -17.78 4.90
C ASP A 213 -12.87 -17.37 3.42
N GLN A 214 -13.40 -18.22 2.61
CA GLN A 214 -13.57 -18.00 1.18
C GLN A 214 -14.76 -17.07 0.90
N ASN A 215 -14.67 -16.30 -0.16
CA ASN A 215 -15.77 -15.53 -0.73
C ASN A 215 -16.74 -16.46 -1.51
N HIS A 216 -17.66 -15.84 -2.24
CA HIS A 216 -18.62 -16.56 -3.09
C HIS A 216 -18.63 -15.99 -4.51
N PHE A 217 -18.86 -16.84 -5.49
CA PHE A 217 -19.20 -16.42 -6.85
C PHE A 217 -20.62 -15.84 -6.92
N ALA A 218 -20.92 -15.12 -8.00
CA ALA A 218 -22.25 -14.55 -8.25
C ALA A 218 -23.38 -15.60 -8.26
N ASN A 219 -23.09 -16.85 -8.58
CA ASN A 219 -24.04 -17.96 -8.54
C ASN A 219 -24.22 -18.59 -7.14
N GLY A 220 -23.60 -18.03 -6.11
CA GLY A 220 -23.67 -18.48 -4.72
C GLY A 220 -22.76 -19.66 -4.35
N ARG A 221 -21.97 -20.18 -5.30
CA ARG A 221 -20.99 -21.25 -5.02
C ARG A 221 -19.78 -20.65 -4.28
N PRO A 222 -19.18 -21.40 -3.33
CA PRO A 222 -17.90 -21.02 -2.71
C PRO A 222 -16.80 -20.85 -3.77
N SER A 223 -15.92 -19.85 -3.57
CA SER A 223 -14.84 -19.51 -4.51
C SER A 223 -13.52 -20.23 -4.24
N ALA A 224 -13.44 -21.00 -3.12
CA ALA A 224 -12.22 -21.68 -2.68
C ALA A 224 -10.97 -20.76 -2.67
N ASP A 225 -11.13 -19.53 -2.16
CA ASP A 225 -10.09 -18.51 -2.04
C ASP A 225 -9.76 -18.14 -0.58
N GLY A 226 -10.06 -19.05 0.36
CA GLY A 226 -9.71 -18.90 1.76
C GLY A 226 -8.19 -18.87 1.95
N TRP A 227 -7.72 -18.20 3.00
CA TRP A 227 -6.29 -18.09 3.23
C TRP A 227 -5.92 -17.96 4.70
N GLU A 228 -4.66 -18.27 4.99
CA GLU A 228 -4.09 -18.20 6.32
C GLU A 228 -2.68 -17.63 6.28
N LYS A 229 -2.30 -16.94 7.35
CA LYS A 229 -0.98 -16.37 7.52
C LYS A 229 -0.51 -16.49 8.95
N PHE A 230 0.78 -16.76 9.10
CA PHE A 230 1.50 -16.71 10.37
C PHE A 230 2.68 -15.75 10.21
N GLN A 231 2.92 -14.93 11.22
CA GLN A 231 3.99 -13.95 11.23
C GLN A 231 4.54 -13.78 12.63
N GLY A 232 5.85 -13.63 12.73
CA GLY A 232 6.53 -13.29 13.98
C GLY A 232 7.61 -12.27 13.72
N GLY A 233 7.89 -11.43 14.70
CA GLY A 233 8.90 -10.39 14.54
C GLY A 233 9.35 -9.78 15.85
N PHE A 234 10.32 -8.89 15.73
CA PHE A 234 10.90 -8.16 16.85
C PHE A 234 11.21 -6.72 16.47
N ARG A 235 11.31 -5.87 17.47
CA ARG A 235 11.87 -4.52 17.37
C ARG A 235 12.65 -4.18 18.63
N VAL A 236 13.82 -3.56 18.45
CA VAL A 236 14.67 -3.01 19.51
C VAL A 236 14.99 -1.57 19.14
N ASP A 237 14.75 -0.64 20.06
CA ASP A 237 15.15 0.75 19.97
C ASP A 237 16.10 1.06 21.14
N SER A 238 17.23 1.71 20.85
CA SER A 238 18.26 2.04 21.82
C SER A 238 18.76 3.46 21.64
N ASN A 239 18.71 4.25 22.71
CA ASN A 239 19.40 5.54 22.82
C ASN A 239 20.85 5.30 23.25
N VAL A 240 21.73 4.91 22.31
CA VAL A 240 23.13 4.57 22.56
C VAL A 240 23.87 5.72 23.24
N SER A 241 23.51 6.96 22.84
CA SER A 241 23.97 8.19 23.49
C SER A 241 22.81 9.21 23.56
N MET A 242 23.07 10.41 24.07
CA MET A 242 22.12 11.53 24.01
C MET A 242 21.85 12.04 22.57
N GLN A 243 22.73 11.68 21.64
CA GLN A 243 22.69 12.13 20.25
C GLN A 243 22.38 10.98 19.28
N ASP A 244 22.55 9.72 19.71
CA ASP A 244 22.47 8.54 18.85
C ASP A 244 21.30 7.64 19.24
N GLU A 245 20.42 7.42 18.30
CA GLU A 245 19.35 6.43 18.36
C GLU A 245 19.59 5.34 17.32
N VAL A 246 19.47 4.08 17.74
CA VAL A 246 19.58 2.90 16.89
C VAL A 246 18.30 2.09 16.99
N LYS A 247 17.72 1.75 15.84
CA LYS A 247 16.60 0.82 15.69
C LYS A 247 17.05 -0.43 14.96
N LEU A 248 16.68 -1.60 15.48
CA LEU A 248 16.81 -2.89 14.80
C LEU A 248 15.46 -3.60 14.87
N GLN A 249 14.96 -4.05 13.74
CA GLN A 249 13.70 -4.80 13.66
C GLN A 249 13.76 -5.84 12.56
N GLY A 250 12.88 -6.85 12.63
CA GLY A 250 12.76 -7.86 11.59
C GLY A 250 11.50 -8.69 11.77
N ASP A 251 11.04 -9.24 10.65
CA ASP A 251 9.85 -10.09 10.57
C ASP A 251 10.13 -11.31 9.71
N ILE A 252 9.45 -12.42 10.04
CA ILE A 252 9.34 -13.60 9.20
C ILE A 252 7.87 -13.96 9.06
N TYR A 253 7.45 -14.46 7.90
CA TYR A 253 6.07 -14.86 7.66
C TYR A 253 5.95 -16.09 6.77
N HIS A 254 4.82 -16.77 6.92
CA HIS A 254 4.37 -17.86 6.07
C HIS A 254 2.90 -17.63 5.73
N THR A 255 2.54 -17.76 4.44
CA THR A 255 1.18 -17.53 3.93
C THR A 255 0.78 -18.68 3.03
N ASN A 256 -0.41 -19.22 3.22
CA ASN A 256 -1.08 -20.17 2.33
C ASN A 256 -2.38 -19.53 1.80
N ILE A 257 -2.57 -19.57 0.49
CA ILE A 257 -3.71 -18.97 -0.19
C ILE A 257 -4.33 -20.03 -1.09
N ASP A 258 -5.56 -20.47 -0.78
CA ASP A 258 -6.32 -21.28 -1.72
C ASP A 258 -6.87 -20.37 -2.82
N GLU A 259 -6.87 -20.82 -4.07
CA GLU A 259 -7.37 -20.04 -5.20
C GLU A 259 -7.94 -20.95 -6.31
N ILE A 260 -8.80 -20.36 -7.14
CA ILE A 260 -9.26 -21.00 -8.38
C ILE A 260 -8.66 -20.24 -9.54
N LEU A 261 -7.80 -20.91 -10.29
CA LEU A 261 -7.19 -20.38 -11.49
C LEU A 261 -7.99 -20.80 -12.73
N SER A 262 -8.17 -19.83 -13.64
CA SER A 262 -8.72 -20.05 -14.98
C SER A 262 -7.62 -19.77 -16.00
N THR A 263 -7.05 -20.80 -16.59
CA THR A 263 -5.87 -20.69 -17.45
C THR A 263 -6.18 -21.04 -18.90
N PRO A 264 -5.54 -20.37 -19.87
CA PRO A 264 -5.72 -20.69 -21.28
C PRO A 264 -5.14 -22.08 -21.63
N GLN A 265 -5.78 -22.76 -22.57
CA GLN A 265 -5.35 -24.04 -23.12
C GLN A 265 -5.33 -23.97 -24.65
N LEU A 266 -4.36 -24.63 -25.28
CA LEU A 266 -4.27 -24.67 -26.76
C LEU A 266 -5.30 -25.60 -27.43
N ALA A 267 -5.85 -26.53 -26.66
CA ALA A 267 -6.88 -27.47 -27.11
C ALA A 267 -8.24 -27.16 -26.45
N ALA A 268 -9.34 -27.65 -27.05
CA ALA A 268 -10.66 -27.52 -26.43
C ALA A 268 -10.68 -28.11 -25.01
N PRO A 269 -11.31 -27.38 -24.04
CA PRO A 269 -12.22 -26.24 -24.18
C PRO A 269 -11.54 -24.85 -24.29
N TYR A 270 -10.24 -24.75 -24.57
CA TYR A 270 -9.41 -23.55 -24.74
C TYR A 270 -9.19 -22.70 -23.47
N ALA A 271 -9.84 -23.05 -22.40
CA ALA A 271 -9.57 -22.61 -21.04
C ALA A 271 -9.88 -23.74 -20.07
N THR A 272 -9.18 -23.80 -18.96
CA THR A 272 -9.45 -24.74 -17.89
C THR A 272 -9.41 -24.04 -16.54
N THR A 273 -10.28 -24.49 -15.64
CA THR A 273 -10.36 -23.97 -14.28
C THR A 273 -9.99 -25.09 -13.32
N PHE A 274 -9.09 -24.81 -12.39
CA PHE A 274 -8.65 -25.75 -11.36
C PHE A 274 -8.38 -25.06 -10.04
N ASN A 275 -8.47 -25.81 -8.94
CA ASN A 275 -8.07 -25.34 -7.64
C ASN A 275 -6.54 -25.37 -7.55
N ASP A 276 -5.98 -24.30 -7.00
CA ASP A 276 -4.56 -24.14 -6.73
C ASP A 276 -4.34 -23.69 -5.28
N ARG A 277 -3.12 -23.79 -4.82
CA ARG A 277 -2.70 -23.30 -3.52
C ARG A 277 -1.39 -22.56 -3.63
N ALA A 278 -1.46 -21.26 -3.60
CA ALA A 278 -0.29 -20.40 -3.57
C ALA A 278 0.36 -20.41 -2.18
N HIS A 279 1.70 -20.33 -2.17
CA HIS A 279 2.51 -20.22 -0.99
C HIS A 279 3.38 -18.96 -1.05
N ALA A 280 3.56 -18.31 0.09
CA ALA A 280 4.54 -17.23 0.21
C ALA A 280 5.23 -17.27 1.56
N ASP A 281 6.55 -17.38 1.52
CA ASP A 281 7.45 -17.31 2.66
C ASP A 281 8.35 -16.09 2.52
N GLY A 282 8.63 -15.39 3.60
CA GLY A 282 9.54 -14.26 3.51
C GLY A 282 9.96 -13.75 4.87
N GLY A 283 10.89 -12.81 4.81
CA GLY A 283 11.38 -12.14 6.00
C GLY A 283 12.23 -10.94 5.67
N ASN A 284 12.43 -10.11 6.68
CA ASN A 284 13.25 -8.92 6.54
C ASN A 284 13.99 -8.59 7.83
N ILE A 285 15.04 -7.82 7.70
CA ILE A 285 15.73 -7.16 8.80
C ILE A 285 16.05 -5.74 8.41
N VAL A 286 15.76 -4.78 9.29
CA VAL A 286 15.97 -3.35 9.09
C VAL A 286 16.79 -2.81 10.26
N ALA A 287 17.90 -2.16 9.95
CA ALA A 287 18.70 -1.40 10.91
C ALA A 287 18.68 0.08 10.51
N LYS A 288 18.39 0.96 11.47
CA LYS A 288 18.41 2.41 11.27
C LYS A 288 19.22 3.04 12.39
N TRP A 289 20.12 3.95 12.02
CA TRP A 289 20.84 4.82 12.94
C TRP A 289 20.45 6.27 12.66
N GLN A 290 20.20 7.02 13.71
CA GLN A 290 19.93 8.45 13.67
C GLN A 290 20.86 9.16 14.64
N HIS A 291 21.52 10.24 14.16
CA HIS A 291 22.41 11.05 14.95
C HIS A 291 22.01 12.52 14.90
N THR A 292 21.76 13.11 16.05
CA THR A 292 21.38 14.52 16.19
C THR A 292 22.62 15.35 16.52
N LEU A 293 23.08 16.16 15.57
CA LEU A 293 24.19 17.09 15.76
C LEU A 293 23.76 18.36 16.49
N SER A 294 22.59 18.88 16.12
CA SER A 294 21.99 20.09 16.68
C SER A 294 20.48 20.09 16.43
N PRO A 295 19.70 21.03 16.98
CA PRO A 295 18.27 21.14 16.67
C PRO A 295 17.94 21.31 15.18
N THR A 296 18.91 21.80 14.38
CA THR A 296 18.76 22.04 12.95
C THR A 296 19.64 21.12 12.07
N SER A 297 20.32 20.13 12.66
CA SER A 297 21.18 19.22 11.88
C SER A 297 21.15 17.80 12.44
N ASP A 298 20.84 16.83 11.58
CA ASP A 298 20.80 15.42 11.90
C ASP A 298 21.21 14.54 10.72
N TYR A 299 21.76 13.35 11.02
CA TYR A 299 21.99 12.27 10.06
C TYR A 299 21.01 11.13 10.28
N SER A 300 20.68 10.44 9.22
CA SER A 300 19.99 9.14 9.27
C SER A 300 20.58 8.19 8.26
N ALA A 301 20.93 7.00 8.70
CA ALA A 301 21.36 5.90 7.85
C ALA A 301 20.46 4.69 8.10
N GLN A 302 19.96 4.08 7.04
CA GLN A 302 19.16 2.86 7.09
C GLN A 302 19.75 1.82 6.15
N VAL A 303 19.81 0.59 6.61
CA VAL A 303 20.08 -0.57 5.77
C VAL A 303 19.01 -1.62 6.03
N TYR A 304 18.55 -2.28 5.00
CA TYR A 304 17.69 -3.45 5.18
C TYR A 304 18.01 -4.56 4.18
N PHE A 305 17.74 -5.78 4.63
CA PHE A 305 17.65 -6.96 3.79
C PHE A 305 16.21 -7.47 3.80
N ASP A 306 15.70 -7.82 2.63
CA ASP A 306 14.33 -8.33 2.44
C ASP A 306 14.38 -9.50 1.47
N THR A 307 13.74 -10.61 1.84
CA THR A 307 13.71 -11.84 1.04
C THR A 307 12.32 -12.42 1.01
N TYR A 308 11.92 -12.97 -0.13
CA TYR A 308 10.73 -13.82 -0.21
C TYR A 308 10.84 -14.89 -1.28
N HIS A 309 10.09 -15.95 -1.08
CA HIS A 309 9.74 -16.95 -2.06
C HIS A 309 8.21 -17.00 -2.19
N ARG A 310 7.71 -16.88 -3.40
CA ARG A 310 6.29 -16.98 -3.73
C ARG A 310 6.09 -17.95 -4.88
N GLU A 311 5.16 -18.89 -4.73
CA GLU A 311 4.81 -19.89 -5.73
C GLU A 311 3.29 -19.98 -5.85
N ASP A 312 2.77 -19.96 -7.08
CA ASP A 312 1.40 -20.26 -7.45
C ASP A 312 1.39 -20.99 -8.79
N GLY A 313 0.23 -21.43 -9.26
CA GLY A 313 0.10 -22.13 -10.55
C GLY A 313 0.49 -21.30 -11.77
N PHE A 314 0.85 -20.03 -11.60
CA PHE A 314 1.25 -19.12 -12.66
C PHE A 314 2.75 -18.90 -12.73
N LEU A 315 3.42 -18.71 -11.59
CA LEU A 315 4.87 -18.50 -11.48
C LEU A 315 5.41 -18.94 -10.11
N ALA A 316 6.70 -19.25 -10.05
CA ALA A 316 7.45 -19.28 -8.81
C ALA A 316 8.56 -18.21 -8.86
N GLU A 317 8.67 -17.42 -7.80
CA GLU A 317 9.57 -16.25 -7.72
C GLU A 317 10.35 -16.25 -6.41
N TRP A 318 11.66 -16.12 -6.49
CA TRP A 318 12.56 -15.81 -5.38
C TRP A 318 13.10 -14.41 -5.57
N ARG A 319 13.09 -13.63 -4.51
CA ARG A 319 13.69 -12.30 -4.53
C ARG A 319 14.47 -12.04 -3.27
N ASP A 320 15.70 -11.56 -3.43
CA ASP A 320 16.53 -11.00 -2.37
C ASP A 320 16.83 -9.53 -2.68
N GLN A 321 16.75 -8.67 -1.66
CA GLN A 321 17.01 -7.25 -1.82
C GLN A 321 17.83 -6.72 -0.65
N LEU A 322 18.92 -6.01 -0.97
CA LEU A 322 19.69 -5.20 -0.04
C LEU A 322 19.51 -3.74 -0.41
N ASP A 323 19.20 -2.91 0.56
CA ASP A 323 19.00 -1.47 0.36
C ASP A 323 19.75 -0.67 1.43
N PHE A 324 20.34 0.43 1.00
CA PHE A 324 21.01 1.41 1.84
C PHE A 324 20.51 2.81 1.49
N ASP A 325 20.06 3.59 2.47
CA ASP A 325 19.68 5.00 2.36
C ASP A 325 20.40 5.81 3.44
N PHE A 326 21.06 6.88 3.03
CA PHE A 326 21.70 7.86 3.92
C PHE A 326 21.15 9.24 3.62
N GLN A 327 20.83 10.00 4.66
CA GLN A 327 20.44 11.39 4.54
C GLN A 327 21.11 12.26 5.61
N HIS A 328 21.32 13.53 5.28
CA HIS A 328 21.75 14.59 6.18
C HIS A 328 20.83 15.80 6.01
N ARG A 329 20.30 16.28 7.11
CA ARG A 329 19.59 17.56 7.20
C ARG A 329 20.45 18.56 7.90
N PHE A 330 20.46 19.84 7.42
CA PHE A 330 21.11 20.94 8.09
C PHE A 330 20.46 22.28 7.74
N GLY A 331 20.35 23.16 8.73
CA GLY A 331 20.03 24.57 8.51
C GLY A 331 21.28 25.31 8.00
N TRP A 332 21.26 25.74 6.72
CA TRP A 332 22.34 26.57 6.19
C TRP A 332 22.29 27.99 6.72
N SER A 333 21.09 28.50 7.02
CA SER A 333 20.82 29.77 7.69
C SER A 333 19.44 29.67 8.36
N ASP A 334 19.03 30.73 9.06
CA ASP A 334 17.70 30.81 9.67
C ASP A 334 16.54 30.70 8.64
N ARG A 335 16.85 30.79 7.35
CA ARG A 335 15.88 30.78 6.26
C ARG A 335 15.98 29.55 5.35
N HIS A 336 17.00 28.73 5.47
CA HIS A 336 17.27 27.59 4.59
C HIS A 336 17.41 26.29 5.39
N ASP A 337 16.54 25.34 5.14
CA ASP A 337 16.57 23.99 5.71
C ASP A 337 16.83 22.97 4.59
N VAL A 338 18.07 22.52 4.50
CA VAL A 338 18.56 21.66 3.41
C VAL A 338 18.58 20.21 3.84
N VAL A 339 18.01 19.34 3.00
CA VAL A 339 18.10 17.88 3.14
C VAL A 339 18.70 17.31 1.87
N TRP A 340 19.73 16.48 2.01
CA TRP A 340 20.30 15.72 0.92
C TRP A 340 20.55 14.28 1.33
N GLY A 341 20.68 13.41 0.36
CA GLY A 341 20.98 12.01 0.66
C GLY A 341 21.37 11.21 -0.56
N VAL A 342 21.84 10.00 -0.29
CA VAL A 342 22.24 9.01 -1.30
C VAL A 342 21.65 7.65 -0.95
N GLY A 343 21.35 6.85 -1.97
CA GLY A 343 20.83 5.51 -1.81
C GLY A 343 21.42 4.53 -2.78
N TYR A 344 21.50 3.29 -2.35
CA TYR A 344 21.92 2.17 -3.19
C TYR A 344 21.01 0.97 -2.91
N ARG A 345 20.53 0.33 -3.99
CA ARG A 345 19.73 -0.90 -3.90
C ARG A 345 20.31 -1.94 -4.83
N TYR A 346 20.43 -3.15 -4.33
CA TYR A 346 20.79 -4.34 -5.08
C TYR A 346 19.67 -5.38 -4.92
N THR A 347 19.13 -5.85 -6.03
CA THR A 347 18.07 -6.85 -6.05
C THR A 347 18.48 -8.03 -6.91
N MET A 348 18.27 -9.24 -6.42
CA MET A 348 18.39 -10.49 -7.16
C MET A 348 17.01 -11.10 -7.27
N ASP A 349 16.63 -11.54 -8.45
CA ASP A 349 15.44 -12.34 -8.68
C ASP A 349 15.76 -13.63 -9.43
N ASP A 350 14.96 -14.65 -9.18
CA ASP A 350 14.96 -15.92 -9.89
C ASP A 350 13.50 -16.34 -10.10
N ILE A 351 13.07 -16.47 -11.35
CA ILE A 351 11.69 -16.74 -11.71
C ILE A 351 11.65 -18.03 -12.53
N ASP A 352 11.12 -19.09 -11.91
CA ASP A 352 10.88 -20.35 -12.62
C ASP A 352 9.76 -20.16 -13.67
N SER A 353 10.12 -20.38 -14.91
CA SER A 353 9.20 -20.24 -16.05
C SER A 353 8.17 -21.37 -16.06
N THR A 354 6.89 -21.00 -16.20
CA THR A 354 5.79 -21.93 -16.46
C THR A 354 5.32 -21.84 -17.91
N GLN A 355 4.33 -22.61 -18.29
CA GLN A 355 3.69 -22.44 -19.59
C GLN A 355 2.90 -21.12 -19.71
N TYR A 356 2.54 -20.49 -18.58
CA TYR A 356 1.71 -19.28 -18.54
C TYR A 356 2.54 -18.00 -18.40
N PHE A 357 3.64 -18.07 -17.67
CA PHE A 357 4.55 -16.95 -17.49
C PHE A 357 6.01 -17.38 -17.66
N GLN A 358 6.74 -16.67 -18.47
CA GLN A 358 8.15 -16.92 -18.76
C GLN A 358 8.93 -15.61 -18.68
N THR A 359 10.16 -15.69 -18.23
CA THR A 359 11.11 -14.57 -18.29
C THR A 359 12.41 -15.01 -18.97
N THR A 360 13.04 -14.11 -19.70
CA THR A 360 14.32 -14.37 -20.34
C THR A 360 15.30 -13.22 -20.08
N PRO A 361 16.38 -13.43 -19.30
CA PRO A 361 16.76 -14.64 -18.55
C PRO A 361 15.82 -14.92 -17.36
N GLU A 362 15.82 -16.14 -16.80
CA GLU A 362 15.06 -16.48 -15.60
C GLU A 362 15.61 -15.74 -14.38
N SER A 363 16.91 -15.77 -14.17
CA SER A 363 17.58 -15.03 -13.07
C SER A 363 18.12 -13.70 -13.54
N ARG A 364 18.00 -12.66 -12.71
CA ARG A 364 18.56 -11.34 -12.96
C ARG A 364 18.98 -10.64 -11.67
N ASN A 365 20.04 -9.82 -11.80
CA ASN A 365 20.50 -8.90 -10.77
C ASN A 365 20.32 -7.47 -11.27
N ASP A 366 19.76 -6.60 -10.45
CA ASP A 366 19.55 -5.20 -10.79
C ASP A 366 20.18 -4.28 -9.74
N GLN A 367 20.76 -3.18 -10.19
CA GLN A 367 21.37 -2.17 -9.34
C GLN A 367 20.63 -0.84 -9.51
N TRP A 368 20.54 -0.11 -8.41
CA TRP A 368 19.89 1.18 -8.36
C TRP A 368 20.70 2.15 -7.51
N TYR A 369 21.05 3.28 -8.08
CA TYR A 369 21.78 4.36 -7.42
C TYR A 369 20.90 5.59 -7.39
N SER A 370 20.93 6.33 -6.30
CA SER A 370 20.17 7.57 -6.19
C SER A 370 20.90 8.63 -5.38
N ALA A 371 20.64 9.89 -5.71
CA ALA A 371 21.03 11.05 -4.92
C ALA A 371 19.91 12.08 -4.98
N PHE A 372 19.61 12.76 -3.86
CA PHE A 372 18.63 13.84 -3.83
C PHE A 372 19.15 15.04 -3.07
N LEU A 373 18.59 16.19 -3.41
CA LEU A 373 18.81 17.46 -2.71
C LEU A 373 17.49 18.22 -2.70
N GLN A 374 17.13 18.76 -1.54
CA GLN A 374 15.98 19.64 -1.34
C GLN A 374 16.35 20.78 -0.41
N ASP A 375 15.91 21.99 -0.74
CA ASP A 375 16.00 23.17 0.12
C ASP A 375 14.61 23.75 0.35
N GLU A 376 14.26 23.95 1.62
CA GLU A 376 13.07 24.68 2.04
C GLU A 376 13.48 26.08 2.49
N MET A 377 13.03 27.07 1.74
CA MET A 377 13.39 28.48 1.91
C MET A 377 12.23 29.24 2.54
N MET A 378 12.44 29.85 3.70
CA MET A 378 11.49 30.76 4.32
C MET A 378 11.61 32.16 3.68
N LEU A 379 10.70 32.46 2.73
CA LEU A 379 10.71 33.73 1.99
C LEU A 379 10.16 34.89 2.83
N VAL A 380 9.11 34.63 3.61
CA VAL A 380 8.53 35.56 4.57
C VAL A 380 8.39 34.82 5.89
N GLU A 381 8.92 35.43 6.95
CA GLU A 381 8.95 34.85 8.29
C GLU A 381 7.57 34.35 8.73
N GLU A 382 7.49 33.06 9.07
CA GLU A 382 6.31 32.33 9.52
C GLU A 382 5.09 32.39 8.59
N LYS A 383 5.25 32.87 7.34
CA LYS A 383 4.11 33.08 6.41
C LYS A 383 4.28 32.46 5.04
N LEU A 384 5.49 32.42 4.51
CA LEU A 384 5.67 31.96 3.12
C LEU A 384 6.94 31.13 2.99
N TRP A 385 6.79 29.89 2.58
CA TRP A 385 7.89 28.96 2.31
C TRP A 385 7.85 28.51 0.86
N PHE A 386 9.04 28.40 0.28
CA PHE A 386 9.24 27.83 -1.04
C PHE A 386 10.20 26.65 -0.93
N THR A 387 9.80 25.48 -1.40
CA THR A 387 10.62 24.27 -1.42
C THR A 387 10.99 23.91 -2.83
N LEU A 388 12.27 23.72 -3.10
CA LEU A 388 12.80 23.24 -4.38
C LEU A 388 13.66 22.01 -4.14
N GLY A 389 13.47 20.98 -4.93
CA GLY A 389 14.28 19.76 -4.82
C GLY A 389 14.28 18.93 -6.08
N SER A 390 15.22 18.01 -6.16
CA SER A 390 15.26 16.99 -7.21
C SER A 390 15.95 15.73 -6.71
N LYS A 391 15.53 14.58 -7.24
CA LYS A 391 16.22 13.30 -7.11
C LYS A 391 16.73 12.86 -8.48
N LEU A 392 17.97 12.40 -8.52
CA LEU A 392 18.61 11.76 -9.65
C LEU A 392 18.76 10.28 -9.33
N GLU A 393 18.36 9.43 -10.25
CA GLU A 393 18.45 7.97 -10.10
C GLU A 393 19.03 7.35 -11.37
N HIS A 394 19.73 6.25 -11.19
CA HIS A 394 20.15 5.37 -12.28
C HIS A 394 19.72 3.94 -11.94
N ASN A 395 19.10 3.27 -12.89
CA ASN A 395 18.69 1.87 -12.80
C ASN A 395 18.94 1.13 -14.09
N ASP A 396 19.01 -0.20 -14.03
CA ASP A 396 19.38 -1.06 -15.14
C ASP A 396 18.28 -1.22 -16.22
N TYR A 397 17.08 -0.62 -16.04
CA TYR A 397 15.98 -0.67 -17.00
C TYR A 397 15.86 0.60 -17.85
N SER A 398 15.83 1.77 -17.21
CA SER A 398 15.62 3.05 -17.89
C SER A 398 16.83 3.97 -17.90
N GLY A 399 17.96 3.57 -17.26
CA GLY A 399 19.13 4.40 -17.13
C GLY A 399 18.92 5.57 -16.16
N PHE A 400 19.32 6.78 -16.57
CA PHE A 400 19.22 7.98 -15.75
C PHE A 400 17.83 8.61 -15.79
N GLU A 401 17.28 8.86 -14.59
CA GLU A 401 16.01 9.55 -14.38
C GLU A 401 16.18 10.70 -13.39
N TYR A 402 15.35 11.76 -13.55
CA TYR A 402 15.35 12.91 -12.63
C TYR A 402 13.93 13.29 -12.24
N GLN A 403 13.74 13.72 -10.99
CA GLN A 403 12.42 13.96 -10.40
C GLN A 403 12.42 15.30 -9.64
N PRO A 404 12.36 16.46 -10.35
CA PRO A 404 12.28 17.77 -9.73
C PRO A 404 10.89 18.02 -9.17
N SER A 405 10.84 18.85 -8.12
CA SER A 405 9.61 19.45 -7.61
C SER A 405 9.83 20.86 -7.09
N ALA A 406 8.82 21.71 -7.23
CA ALA A 406 8.73 23.02 -6.64
C ALA A 406 7.41 23.14 -5.89
N ARG A 407 7.46 23.62 -4.64
CA ARG A 407 6.28 23.75 -3.77
C ARG A 407 6.27 25.11 -3.10
N LEU A 408 5.08 25.65 -2.90
CA LEU A 408 4.86 26.90 -2.20
C LEU A 408 3.85 26.66 -1.08
N LEU A 409 4.15 27.10 0.13
CA LEU A 409 3.24 27.10 1.28
C LEU A 409 3.05 28.53 1.75
N TRP A 410 1.78 28.98 1.80
CA TRP A 410 1.41 30.30 2.30
C TRP A 410 0.47 30.17 3.50
N ALA A 411 0.91 30.72 4.63
CA ALA A 411 0.20 30.80 5.90
C ALA A 411 -0.17 32.25 6.23
N PRO A 412 -1.23 32.83 5.62
CA PRO A 412 -1.61 34.23 5.90
C PRO A 412 -2.03 34.45 7.36
N HIS A 413 -2.56 33.41 7.98
CA HIS A 413 -3.02 33.34 9.36
C HIS A 413 -2.79 31.94 9.93
N HIS A 414 -2.69 31.76 11.26
CA HIS A 414 -2.45 30.46 11.88
C HIS A 414 -3.49 29.39 11.54
N GLN A 415 -4.73 29.78 11.24
CA GLN A 415 -5.83 28.88 10.88
C GLN A 415 -5.89 28.55 9.39
N HIS A 416 -5.12 29.17 8.53
CA HIS A 416 -5.21 29.04 7.08
C HIS A 416 -3.87 28.64 6.48
N ARG A 417 -3.88 27.60 5.67
CA ARG A 417 -2.73 27.15 4.87
C ARG A 417 -3.18 26.94 3.43
N LEU A 418 -2.54 27.67 2.53
CA LEU A 418 -2.68 27.46 1.08
C LEU A 418 -1.35 26.93 0.56
N TRP A 419 -1.40 25.97 -0.31
CA TRP A 419 -0.19 25.44 -0.94
C TRP A 419 -0.42 25.15 -2.41
N ALA A 420 0.67 25.16 -3.19
CA ALA A 420 0.71 24.74 -4.58
C ALA A 420 1.97 23.95 -4.85
N ALA A 421 1.90 22.99 -5.77
CA ALA A 421 3.03 22.16 -6.14
C ALA A 421 3.04 21.84 -7.64
N VAL A 422 4.25 21.77 -8.20
CA VAL A 422 4.50 21.16 -9.52
C VAL A 422 5.60 20.13 -9.33
N SER A 423 5.35 18.90 -9.76
CA SER A 423 6.26 17.78 -9.50
C SER A 423 6.33 16.85 -10.71
N ARG A 424 7.55 16.42 -11.08
CA ARG A 424 7.76 15.32 -12.01
C ARG A 424 8.06 14.05 -11.22
N ALA A 425 7.39 12.95 -11.57
CA ALA A 425 7.65 11.62 -11.02
C ALA A 425 7.82 10.58 -12.13
N VAL A 426 8.47 9.49 -11.80
CA VAL A 426 8.86 8.44 -12.75
C VAL A 426 8.45 7.08 -12.22
N ARG A 427 7.86 6.25 -13.09
CA ARG A 427 7.71 4.82 -12.88
C ARG A 427 8.69 4.06 -13.78
N THR A 428 9.53 3.26 -13.17
CA THR A 428 10.49 2.44 -13.91
C THR A 428 9.87 1.14 -14.41
N PRO A 429 10.35 0.61 -15.54
CA PRO A 429 9.89 -0.69 -16.06
C PRO A 429 10.04 -1.81 -15.04
N SER A 430 9.12 -2.78 -15.13
CA SER A 430 9.17 -4.01 -14.37
C SER A 430 9.85 -5.15 -15.13
N ARG A 431 10.13 -6.23 -14.40
CA ARG A 431 10.66 -7.47 -14.96
C ARG A 431 9.76 -8.05 -16.05
N GLY A 432 8.43 -8.10 -15.77
CA GLY A 432 7.44 -8.58 -16.73
C GLY A 432 7.31 -7.70 -17.96
N GLU A 433 7.40 -6.38 -17.81
CA GLU A 433 7.30 -5.43 -18.92
C GLU A 433 8.53 -5.45 -19.84
N HIS A 434 9.69 -5.77 -19.28
CA HIS A 434 10.94 -5.76 -20.04
C HIS A 434 11.28 -7.14 -20.64
N ASN A 435 11.06 -8.22 -19.90
CA ASN A 435 11.55 -9.57 -20.24
C ASN A 435 10.46 -10.65 -20.19
N GLY A 436 9.22 -10.31 -19.87
CA GLY A 436 8.16 -11.28 -19.66
C GLY A 436 7.50 -11.78 -20.95
N LYS A 437 7.00 -13.00 -20.91
CA LYS A 437 6.06 -13.56 -21.90
C LYS A 437 4.92 -14.20 -21.14
N VAL A 438 3.70 -13.71 -21.36
CA VAL A 438 2.48 -14.15 -20.66
C VAL A 438 1.53 -14.79 -21.64
N PHE A 439 1.19 -16.06 -21.44
CA PHE A 439 0.11 -16.72 -22.18
C PHE A 439 -1.23 -16.27 -21.60
N PHE A 440 -1.88 -15.36 -22.30
CA PHE A 440 -3.01 -14.61 -21.79
C PHE A 440 -4.36 -15.26 -22.09
N ARG A 441 -4.56 -15.75 -23.35
CA ARG A 441 -5.86 -16.25 -23.81
C ARG A 441 -5.70 -17.14 -25.04
N THR A 442 -6.69 -18.03 -25.26
CA THR A 442 -6.86 -18.74 -26.53
C THR A 442 -8.23 -18.46 -27.11
N PHE A 443 -8.25 -17.99 -28.36
CA PHE A 443 -9.46 -17.92 -29.16
C PHE A 443 -9.70 -19.27 -29.87
N PRO A 444 -10.88 -19.84 -29.73
CA PRO A 444 -11.20 -21.09 -30.40
C PRO A 444 -11.15 -20.96 -31.93
N PRO A 445 -11.05 -22.06 -32.68
CA PRO A 445 -11.15 -22.06 -34.12
C PRO A 445 -12.41 -21.37 -34.60
N GLN A 446 -12.30 -20.53 -35.62
CA GLN A 446 -13.44 -19.82 -36.20
C GLN A 446 -13.63 -20.20 -37.66
N THR A 447 -14.89 -20.33 -38.08
CA THR A 447 -15.19 -20.54 -39.49
C THR A 447 -14.94 -19.24 -40.27
N ILE A 448 -13.94 -19.25 -41.16
CA ILE A 448 -13.54 -18.11 -41.98
C ILE A 448 -14.36 -18.10 -43.28
N ALA A 449 -14.68 -19.29 -43.82
CA ALA A 449 -15.50 -19.52 -45.01
C ALA A 449 -16.11 -20.93 -44.93
N PRO A 450 -17.14 -21.25 -45.74
CA PRO A 450 -17.70 -22.60 -45.80
C PRO A 450 -16.60 -23.65 -46.05
N GLY A 451 -16.43 -24.55 -45.08
CA GLY A 451 -15.43 -25.62 -45.14
C GLY A 451 -14.00 -25.18 -44.74
N LEU A 452 -13.78 -23.92 -44.37
CA LEU A 452 -12.48 -23.42 -43.91
C LEU A 452 -12.57 -22.90 -42.49
N THR A 453 -11.89 -23.57 -41.56
CA THR A 453 -11.80 -23.18 -40.15
C THR A 453 -10.36 -22.75 -39.83
N SER A 454 -10.22 -21.62 -39.12
CA SER A 454 -8.91 -21.22 -38.62
C SER A 454 -8.39 -22.21 -37.57
N PRO A 455 -7.11 -22.39 -37.37
CA PRO A 455 -6.59 -22.98 -36.14
C PRO A 455 -6.93 -22.09 -34.94
N PRO A 456 -6.85 -22.60 -33.69
CA PRO A 456 -6.97 -21.76 -32.50
C PRO A 456 -5.89 -20.68 -32.50
N VAL A 457 -6.21 -19.51 -31.94
CA VAL A 457 -5.27 -18.39 -31.83
C VAL A 457 -4.90 -18.18 -30.34
N ALA A 458 -3.65 -18.44 -30.01
CA ALA A 458 -3.09 -18.20 -28.69
C ALA A 458 -2.55 -16.76 -28.61
N LEU A 459 -3.04 -16.00 -27.64
CA LEU A 459 -2.65 -14.61 -27.41
C LEU A 459 -1.58 -14.56 -26.33
N TYR A 460 -0.44 -13.94 -26.64
CA TYR A 460 0.66 -13.74 -25.72
C TYR A 460 0.95 -12.24 -25.57
N THR A 461 1.11 -11.78 -24.31
CA THR A 461 1.73 -10.50 -24.03
C THR A 461 3.24 -10.69 -23.96
N ILE A 462 3.98 -9.87 -24.71
CA ILE A 462 5.43 -9.95 -24.82
C ILE A 462 6.04 -8.69 -24.24
N GLY A 463 6.99 -8.84 -23.33
CA GLY A 463 7.81 -7.75 -22.80
C GLY A 463 8.68 -7.15 -23.91
N ASN A 464 9.12 -5.92 -23.67
CA ASN A 464 9.94 -5.16 -24.63
C ASN A 464 11.18 -4.61 -23.92
N ALA A 465 12.36 -5.04 -24.35
CA ALA A 465 13.64 -4.58 -23.79
C ALA A 465 13.88 -3.06 -23.94
N GLU A 466 13.17 -2.41 -24.87
CA GLU A 466 13.21 -0.96 -25.08
C GLU A 466 12.04 -0.23 -24.37
N PHE A 467 11.29 -0.93 -23.48
CA PHE A 467 10.20 -0.33 -22.72
C PHE A 467 10.75 0.78 -21.81
N LYS A 468 10.23 1.99 -21.99
CA LYS A 468 10.71 3.20 -21.31
C LYS A 468 10.04 3.38 -19.94
N ALA A 469 10.64 4.22 -19.09
CA ALA A 469 9.98 4.73 -17.92
C ALA A 469 8.73 5.55 -18.28
N GLU A 470 7.67 5.41 -17.49
CA GLU A 470 6.51 6.30 -17.56
C GLU A 470 6.79 7.56 -16.76
N HIS A 471 6.34 8.70 -17.23
CA HIS A 471 6.51 9.98 -16.59
C HIS A 471 5.17 10.58 -16.20
N LEU A 472 5.15 11.26 -15.07
CA LEU A 472 4.04 12.09 -14.62
C LEU A 472 4.54 13.52 -14.40
N LEU A 473 3.82 14.50 -14.96
CA LEU A 473 3.90 15.89 -14.55
C LEU A 473 2.60 16.26 -13.86
N ALA A 474 2.68 16.55 -12.55
CA ALA A 474 1.53 16.84 -11.71
C ALA A 474 1.51 18.30 -11.28
N TYR A 475 0.31 18.88 -11.28
CA TYR A 475 -0.01 20.20 -10.76
C TYR A 475 -1.04 20.06 -9.66
N GLU A 476 -0.76 20.64 -8.50
CA GLU A 476 -1.60 20.50 -7.32
C GLU A 476 -1.79 21.86 -6.64
N ILE A 477 -2.96 22.06 -6.08
CA ILE A 477 -3.28 23.18 -5.19
C ILE A 477 -4.11 22.68 -4.03
N GLY A 478 -3.82 23.15 -2.83
CA GLY A 478 -4.58 22.76 -1.64
C GLY A 478 -4.83 23.88 -0.67
N TYR A 479 -5.84 23.68 0.15
CA TYR A 479 -6.23 24.59 1.22
C TYR A 479 -6.62 23.81 2.45
N ARG A 480 -5.98 24.15 3.59
CA ARG A 480 -6.28 23.63 4.92
C ARG A 480 -6.79 24.74 5.82
N THR A 481 -7.78 24.44 6.63
CA THR A 481 -8.29 25.41 7.59
C THR A 481 -8.87 24.78 8.84
N THR A 482 -8.68 25.46 9.97
CA THR A 482 -9.32 25.25 11.27
C THR A 482 -10.06 26.53 11.70
N MET A 483 -10.72 27.19 10.77
CA MET A 483 -11.42 28.46 11.02
C MET A 483 -12.47 28.35 12.15
N ILE A 484 -12.97 27.14 12.40
CA ILE A 484 -13.81 26.80 13.55
C ILE A 484 -13.02 25.77 14.37
N ASP A 485 -12.78 26.01 15.65
CA ASP A 485 -11.94 25.15 16.53
C ASP A 485 -12.38 23.67 16.51
N ALA A 486 -13.68 23.42 16.32
CA ALA A 486 -14.23 22.09 16.23
C ALA A 486 -14.22 21.46 14.82
N LEU A 487 -13.79 22.18 13.77
CA LEU A 487 -13.87 21.74 12.38
C LEU A 487 -12.56 21.96 11.64
N SER A 488 -11.97 20.87 11.15
CA SER A 488 -10.86 20.90 10.20
C SER A 488 -11.34 20.54 8.80
N LEU A 489 -10.86 21.27 7.80
CA LEU A 489 -11.08 21.00 6.39
C LEU A 489 -9.73 20.94 5.67
N ASP A 490 -9.52 19.90 4.86
CA ASP A 490 -8.40 19.76 3.91
C ASP A 490 -8.96 19.52 2.52
N MET A 491 -8.65 20.38 1.58
CA MET A 491 -9.12 20.34 0.19
C MET A 491 -7.92 20.36 -0.74
N THR A 492 -7.92 19.50 -1.73
CA THR A 492 -6.89 19.43 -2.76
C THR A 492 -7.52 19.28 -4.13
N ALA A 493 -7.09 20.07 -5.10
CA ALA A 493 -7.37 19.86 -6.52
C ALA A 493 -6.06 19.48 -7.23
N PHE A 494 -6.14 18.60 -8.22
CA PHE A 494 -4.99 18.12 -8.95
C PHE A 494 -5.26 17.95 -10.44
N TYR A 495 -4.19 18.05 -11.24
CA TYR A 495 -4.14 17.73 -12.66
C TYR A 495 -2.84 16.97 -12.94
N ASN A 496 -2.96 15.78 -13.49
CA ASN A 496 -1.88 14.84 -13.78
C ASN A 496 -1.80 14.60 -15.28
N ASP A 497 -0.65 14.86 -15.88
CA ASP A 497 -0.33 14.61 -17.28
C ASP A 497 0.72 13.49 -17.38
N TYR A 498 0.31 12.34 -17.92
CA TYR A 498 1.19 11.19 -18.05
C TYR A 498 1.75 11.10 -19.45
N ASP A 499 3.01 10.72 -19.56
CA ASP A 499 3.72 10.47 -20.80
C ASP A 499 4.40 9.11 -20.79
N ASN A 500 4.61 8.52 -21.96
CA ASN A 500 5.15 7.17 -22.12
C ASN A 500 4.35 6.11 -21.34
N PHE A 501 3.05 6.28 -21.20
CA PHE A 501 2.22 5.35 -20.43
C PHE A 501 2.13 3.99 -21.12
N ARG A 502 2.09 2.92 -20.31
CA ARG A 502 2.01 1.52 -20.77
C ARG A 502 0.85 1.32 -21.74
N SER A 503 1.16 0.74 -22.88
CA SER A 503 0.24 0.33 -23.92
C SER A 503 0.64 -1.01 -24.50
N VAL A 504 -0.17 -1.55 -25.40
CA VAL A 504 0.17 -2.75 -26.18
C VAL A 504 0.04 -2.46 -27.66
N MET A 505 0.95 -3.03 -28.43
CA MET A 505 0.90 -3.00 -29.90
C MET A 505 0.73 -4.41 -30.42
N LEU A 506 0.02 -4.53 -31.56
CA LEU A 506 -0.08 -5.80 -32.25
C LEU A 506 1.29 -6.15 -32.82
N GLY A 507 1.83 -7.27 -32.38
CA GLY A 507 3.09 -7.83 -32.86
C GLY A 507 2.89 -8.95 -33.88
N ASP A 508 3.86 -9.83 -33.97
CA ASP A 508 3.88 -10.91 -34.97
C ASP A 508 2.76 -11.93 -34.78
N LEU A 509 2.23 -12.41 -35.90
CA LEU A 509 1.38 -13.59 -35.98
C LEU A 509 2.24 -14.79 -36.45
N ILE A 510 2.58 -15.68 -35.54
CA ILE A 510 3.49 -16.79 -35.78
C ILE A 510 2.71 -18.09 -35.93
N THR A 511 2.93 -18.80 -37.02
CA THR A 511 2.35 -20.15 -37.22
C THR A 511 3.13 -21.16 -36.39
N ARG A 512 2.43 -21.87 -35.52
CA ARG A 512 2.94 -22.97 -34.71
C ARG A 512 2.28 -24.30 -35.14
N ASN A 513 2.81 -25.39 -34.60
CA ASN A 513 2.19 -26.69 -34.87
C ASN A 513 0.80 -26.81 -34.18
N GLY A 514 -0.26 -26.67 -34.95
CA GLY A 514 -1.65 -26.80 -34.51
C GLY A 514 -2.32 -25.51 -34.00
N TYR A 515 -1.64 -24.36 -33.93
CA TYR A 515 -2.21 -23.07 -33.52
C TYR A 515 -1.48 -21.88 -34.13
N LEU A 516 -2.09 -20.69 -34.03
CA LEU A 516 -1.45 -19.41 -34.33
C LEU A 516 -1.11 -18.71 -33.01
N GLU A 517 0.12 -18.20 -32.89
CA GLU A 517 0.57 -17.36 -31.78
C GLU A 517 0.46 -15.90 -32.21
N GLN A 518 -0.48 -15.15 -31.63
CA GLN A 518 -0.58 -13.70 -31.81
C GLN A 518 0.13 -13.01 -30.65
N GLN A 519 1.08 -12.16 -30.95
CA GLN A 519 1.83 -11.39 -29.96
C GLN A 519 1.19 -10.01 -29.74
N LEU A 520 1.10 -9.59 -28.49
CA LEU A 520 0.84 -8.24 -28.02
C LEU A 520 2.10 -7.73 -27.34
N VAL A 521 2.83 -6.85 -28.03
CA VAL A 521 4.11 -6.32 -27.53
C VAL A 521 3.85 -5.10 -26.67
N LEU A 522 4.40 -5.09 -25.45
CA LEU A 522 4.32 -3.94 -24.55
C LEU A 522 5.04 -2.73 -25.13
N SER A 523 4.44 -1.56 -25.01
CA SER A 523 4.92 -0.30 -25.58
C SER A 523 4.53 0.89 -24.70
N ASN A 524 5.01 2.08 -25.05
CA ASN A 524 4.81 3.35 -24.33
C ASN A 524 4.10 4.39 -25.22
N ALA A 525 2.96 4.04 -25.80
CA ALA A 525 2.32 4.86 -26.82
C ALA A 525 1.19 5.77 -26.31
N PHE A 526 0.85 5.75 -25.02
CA PHE A 526 -0.27 6.52 -24.46
C PHE A 526 0.22 7.69 -23.60
N SER A 527 -0.63 8.72 -23.50
CA SER A 527 -0.42 9.91 -22.68
C SER A 527 -1.73 10.33 -21.98
N PRO A 528 -2.30 9.46 -21.12
CA PRO A 528 -3.56 9.76 -20.45
C PRO A 528 -3.43 10.90 -19.44
N LYS A 529 -4.57 11.49 -19.07
CA LYS A 529 -4.65 12.53 -18.05
C LYS A 529 -5.63 12.15 -16.97
N THR A 530 -5.33 12.53 -15.72
CA THR A 530 -6.30 12.43 -14.63
C THR A 530 -6.39 13.76 -13.91
N TYR A 531 -7.60 14.14 -13.51
CA TYR A 531 -7.82 15.36 -12.73
C TYR A 531 -8.99 15.17 -11.78
N GLY A 532 -8.99 15.96 -10.72
CA GLY A 532 -10.03 15.82 -9.73
C GLY A 532 -9.81 16.69 -8.52
N PHE A 533 -10.62 16.43 -7.50
CA PHE A 533 -10.45 17.05 -6.20
C PHE A 533 -10.78 16.08 -5.06
N GLU A 534 -10.21 16.36 -3.90
CA GLU A 534 -10.30 15.57 -2.69
C GLU A 534 -10.65 16.51 -1.53
N LEU A 535 -11.58 16.10 -0.68
CA LEU A 535 -11.99 16.79 0.52
C LEU A 535 -11.92 15.84 1.71
N ALA A 536 -11.30 16.27 2.79
CA ALA A 536 -11.41 15.66 4.10
C ALA A 536 -11.95 16.67 5.10
N ALA A 537 -12.89 16.27 5.91
CA ALA A 537 -13.45 17.07 6.98
C ALA A 537 -13.47 16.25 8.28
N VAL A 538 -12.99 16.84 9.37
CA VAL A 538 -13.09 16.29 10.72
C VAL A 538 -13.85 17.29 11.56
N TRP A 539 -14.97 16.87 12.12
CA TRP A 539 -15.84 17.72 12.94
C TRP A 539 -16.09 17.12 14.32
N GLN A 540 -15.47 17.71 15.34
CA GLN A 540 -15.76 17.41 16.74
C GLN A 540 -17.06 18.11 17.15
N MET A 541 -18.18 17.44 16.93
CA MET A 541 -19.51 18.00 17.18
C MET A 541 -19.77 18.20 18.69
N LEU A 542 -19.34 17.22 19.50
CA LEU A 542 -19.37 17.21 20.95
C LEU A 542 -18.13 16.49 21.44
N ASP A 543 -17.72 16.66 22.71
CA ASP A 543 -16.53 15.99 23.26
C ASP A 543 -16.54 14.47 23.09
N TRP A 544 -17.72 13.87 23.07
CA TRP A 544 -17.95 12.44 22.91
C TRP A 544 -18.44 12.02 21.52
N TRP A 545 -18.54 12.95 20.53
CA TRP A 545 -19.06 12.67 19.19
C TRP A 545 -18.30 13.42 18.10
N ARG A 546 -17.57 12.67 17.30
CA ARG A 546 -16.81 13.16 16.13
C ARG A 546 -17.40 12.61 14.83
N TRP A 547 -17.40 13.43 13.80
CA TRP A 547 -17.68 13.06 12.42
C TRP A 547 -16.43 13.23 11.57
N ASP A 548 -16.10 12.19 10.77
CA ASP A 548 -15.10 12.26 9.71
C ASP A 548 -15.80 12.06 8.38
N ALA A 549 -15.64 12.99 7.43
CA ALA A 549 -16.25 12.91 6.12
C ALA A 549 -15.19 13.12 5.04
N ASN A 550 -15.19 12.23 4.05
CA ASN A 550 -14.29 12.30 2.91
C ASN A 550 -15.10 12.27 1.62
N TYR A 551 -14.72 13.12 0.67
CA TYR A 551 -15.24 13.07 -0.70
C TYR A 551 -14.06 13.12 -1.68
N SER A 552 -14.11 12.33 -2.74
CA SER A 552 -13.18 12.43 -3.85
C SER A 552 -13.87 12.29 -5.18
N TYR A 553 -13.46 13.16 -6.11
CA TYR A 553 -13.86 13.14 -7.51
C TYR A 553 -12.63 12.92 -8.38
N LEU A 554 -12.73 11.99 -9.33
CA LEU A 554 -11.67 11.63 -10.28
C LEU A 554 -12.25 11.54 -11.68
N ALA A 555 -11.68 12.27 -12.61
CA ALA A 555 -11.91 12.10 -14.03
C ALA A 555 -10.64 11.60 -14.71
N THR A 556 -10.79 10.66 -15.65
CA THR A 556 -9.72 10.13 -16.47
C THR A 556 -10.03 10.46 -17.93
N ASP A 557 -9.10 11.16 -18.58
CA ASP A 557 -9.14 11.43 -20.01
C ASP A 557 -8.13 10.50 -20.71
N LEU A 558 -8.67 9.63 -21.56
CA LEU A 558 -7.88 8.67 -22.34
C LEU A 558 -7.77 9.17 -23.76
N ASP A 559 -6.58 9.08 -24.34
CA ASP A 559 -6.37 9.44 -25.73
C ASP A 559 -7.31 8.68 -26.67
N PRO A 560 -7.82 9.32 -27.75
CA PRO A 560 -8.59 8.63 -28.77
C PRO A 560 -7.77 7.46 -29.36
N GLY A 561 -8.31 6.26 -29.29
CA GLY A 561 -7.61 5.04 -29.71
C GLY A 561 -6.81 4.34 -28.60
N SER A 562 -6.91 4.84 -27.36
CA SER A 562 -6.40 4.10 -26.18
C SER A 562 -6.99 2.70 -26.15
N SER A 563 -6.18 1.74 -25.76
CA SER A 563 -6.63 0.36 -25.61
C SER A 563 -7.76 0.29 -24.57
N PRO A 564 -8.84 -0.47 -24.81
CA PRO A 564 -9.84 -0.79 -23.78
C PRO A 564 -9.26 -1.53 -22.58
N LEU A 565 -7.95 -1.80 -22.59
CA LEU A 565 -7.19 -2.47 -21.53
C LEU A 565 -6.70 -1.53 -20.41
N ILE A 566 -7.19 -0.29 -20.29
CA ILE A 566 -6.91 0.61 -19.17
C ILE A 566 -8.12 0.61 -18.25
N PRO A 567 -7.99 0.17 -16.99
CA PRO A 567 -9.11 0.21 -16.03
C PRO A 567 -9.47 1.66 -15.71
N VAL A 568 -10.76 1.96 -15.69
CA VAL A 568 -11.29 3.27 -15.31
C VAL A 568 -11.80 3.20 -13.87
N SER A 569 -11.12 3.90 -12.98
CA SER A 569 -11.48 4.00 -11.56
C SER A 569 -12.83 4.67 -11.36
N PRO A 570 -13.55 4.38 -10.25
CA PRO A 570 -14.78 5.07 -9.88
C PRO A 570 -14.61 6.60 -9.87
N GLN A 571 -15.56 7.33 -10.43
CA GLN A 571 -15.47 8.80 -10.49
C GLN A 571 -15.70 9.46 -9.13
N GLN A 572 -16.62 8.94 -8.34
CA GLN A 572 -16.99 9.53 -7.05
C GLN A 572 -16.84 8.50 -5.94
N ARG A 573 -16.31 8.94 -4.82
CA ARG A 573 -16.29 8.19 -3.55
C ARG A 573 -16.67 9.11 -2.42
N ILE A 574 -17.55 8.61 -1.55
CA ILE A 574 -17.97 9.28 -0.33
C ILE A 574 -17.73 8.33 0.83
N SER A 575 -17.15 8.84 1.90
CA SER A 575 -16.98 8.13 3.15
C SER A 575 -17.42 9.02 4.30
N MET A 576 -18.24 8.50 5.21
CA MET A 576 -18.73 9.21 6.37
C MET A 576 -18.66 8.31 7.59
N ARG A 577 -17.91 8.73 8.60
CA ARG A 577 -17.76 8.01 9.88
C ARG A 577 -18.32 8.84 11.01
N GLY A 578 -19.14 8.24 11.84
CA GLY A 578 -19.55 8.76 13.14
C GLY A 578 -18.85 7.97 14.24
N LEU A 579 -18.06 8.64 15.06
CA LEU A 579 -17.31 8.09 16.18
C LEU A 579 -17.94 8.61 17.46
N VAL A 580 -18.59 7.73 18.23
CA VAL A 580 -19.39 8.10 19.38
C VAL A 580 -18.88 7.36 20.62
N SER A 581 -18.47 8.09 21.63
CA SER A 581 -18.03 7.56 22.93
C SER A 581 -18.97 8.07 24.05
N PRO A 582 -20.20 7.52 24.16
CA PRO A 582 -21.23 8.05 25.07
C PRO A 582 -20.84 7.90 26.55
N ARG A 583 -19.83 7.06 26.81
CA ARG A 583 -19.23 6.82 28.13
C ARG A 583 -17.74 6.53 27.90
N GLU A 584 -16.92 6.76 28.90
CA GLU A 584 -15.48 6.49 28.86
C GLU A 584 -15.12 5.01 28.56
N ASP A 585 -16.02 4.09 28.92
CA ASP A 585 -15.85 2.65 28.75
C ASP A 585 -16.50 2.08 27.48
N THR A 586 -17.15 2.90 26.63
CA THR A 586 -17.99 2.41 25.54
C THR A 586 -17.83 3.24 24.28
N ASP A 587 -17.57 2.58 23.14
CA ASP A 587 -17.55 3.20 21.80
C ASP A 587 -18.63 2.59 20.91
N LEU A 588 -19.23 3.45 20.10
CA LEU A 588 -20.17 3.08 19.04
C LEU A 588 -19.74 3.80 17.76
N ASP A 589 -19.36 3.04 16.75
CA ASP A 589 -18.85 3.56 15.49
C ASP A 589 -19.73 3.15 14.33
N VAL A 590 -19.98 4.08 13.42
CA VAL A 590 -20.69 3.85 12.17
C VAL A 590 -19.83 4.34 11.01
N TRP A 591 -19.73 3.55 9.94
CA TRP A 591 -19.01 3.90 8.74
C TRP A 591 -19.83 3.61 7.49
N LEU A 592 -20.24 4.65 6.80
CA LEU A 592 -20.98 4.59 5.54
C LEU A 592 -20.04 4.97 4.38
N ARG A 593 -20.01 4.14 3.34
CA ARG A 593 -19.21 4.40 2.14
C ARG A 593 -20.07 4.23 0.88
N TYR A 594 -19.92 5.15 -0.05
CA TYR A 594 -20.43 5.06 -1.43
C TYR A 594 -19.24 5.03 -2.39
N VAL A 595 -19.28 4.11 -3.34
CA VAL A 595 -18.33 3.99 -4.44
C VAL A 595 -19.12 3.95 -5.73
N ASP A 596 -18.78 4.85 -6.68
CA ASP A 596 -19.41 4.93 -7.99
C ASP A 596 -19.02 3.74 -8.86
N SER A 597 -19.73 3.58 -9.99
CA SER A 597 -19.45 2.52 -10.95
C SER A 597 -18.04 2.66 -11.56
N ALA A 598 -17.46 1.53 -11.91
CA ALA A 598 -16.14 1.45 -12.52
C ALA A 598 -16.16 0.57 -13.78
N MET A 599 -15.15 0.74 -14.63
CA MET A 599 -14.88 -0.18 -15.75
C MET A 599 -13.55 -0.88 -15.48
N THR A 600 -13.56 -2.20 -15.50
CA THR A 600 -12.35 -3.02 -15.30
C THR A 600 -12.06 -3.84 -16.54
N ILE A 601 -10.80 -4.28 -16.68
CA ILE A 601 -10.42 -5.19 -17.76
C ILE A 601 -10.94 -6.59 -17.40
N SER A 602 -11.56 -7.24 -18.39
CA SER A 602 -11.96 -8.63 -18.27
C SER A 602 -11.31 -9.45 -19.38
N ALA A 603 -10.78 -10.61 -19.01
CA ALA A 603 -10.24 -11.55 -19.99
C ALA A 603 -11.31 -12.03 -20.99
N ASP A 604 -12.57 -12.06 -20.58
CA ASP A 604 -13.69 -12.57 -21.37
C ASP A 604 -14.42 -11.49 -22.18
N ASN A 605 -14.20 -10.21 -21.88
CA ASN A 605 -14.87 -9.11 -22.54
C ASN A 605 -13.87 -8.02 -22.99
N ALA A 606 -13.63 -7.94 -24.29
CA ALA A 606 -12.71 -6.96 -24.88
C ALA A 606 -13.15 -5.50 -24.64
N ASN A 607 -14.45 -5.27 -24.31
CA ASN A 607 -14.98 -3.93 -23.97
C ASN A 607 -14.85 -3.61 -22.46
N GLY A 608 -14.24 -4.48 -21.68
CA GLY A 608 -14.19 -4.40 -20.23
C GLY A 608 -15.48 -4.88 -19.55
N GLU A 609 -15.46 -4.95 -18.24
CA GLU A 609 -16.60 -5.31 -17.41
C GLU A 609 -16.96 -4.15 -16.49
N ARG A 610 -18.25 -3.82 -16.46
CA ARG A 610 -18.76 -2.76 -15.60
C ARG A 610 -19.04 -3.31 -14.21
N ILE A 611 -18.49 -2.65 -13.21
CA ILE A 611 -18.84 -2.82 -11.81
C ILE A 611 -19.85 -1.74 -11.45
N ASP A 612 -21.01 -2.14 -10.94
CA ASP A 612 -22.05 -1.22 -10.51
C ASP A 612 -21.62 -0.47 -9.23
N SER A 613 -22.18 0.72 -9.04
CA SER A 613 -22.01 1.49 -7.82
C SER A 613 -22.58 0.74 -6.61
N TYR A 614 -21.95 0.89 -5.46
CA TYR A 614 -22.37 0.22 -4.23
C TYR A 614 -22.27 1.14 -3.01
N VAL A 615 -23.04 0.78 -1.98
CA VAL A 615 -23.01 1.40 -0.66
C VAL A 615 -22.71 0.33 0.38
N THR A 616 -21.76 0.60 1.28
CA THR A 616 -21.45 -0.27 2.41
C THR A 616 -21.72 0.44 3.72
N LEU A 617 -22.15 -0.30 4.73
CA LEU A 617 -22.32 0.14 6.11
C LEU A 617 -21.58 -0.82 7.03
N ASP A 618 -20.66 -0.29 7.82
CA ASP A 618 -19.98 -1.01 8.86
C ASP A 618 -20.35 -0.40 10.21
N LEU A 619 -20.51 -1.26 11.22
CA LEU A 619 -20.83 -0.87 12.59
C LEU A 619 -19.84 -1.54 13.54
N ARG A 620 -19.39 -0.80 14.56
CA ARG A 620 -18.60 -1.36 15.66
C ARG A 620 -19.17 -0.89 16.98
N ALA A 621 -19.26 -1.82 17.93
CA ALA A 621 -19.51 -1.53 19.34
C ALA A 621 -18.36 -2.11 20.16
N ALA A 622 -17.82 -1.32 21.08
CA ALA A 622 -16.76 -1.75 21.98
C ALA A 622 -17.07 -1.38 23.42
N TRP A 623 -16.60 -2.22 24.32
CA TRP A 623 -16.76 -2.06 25.76
C TRP A 623 -15.47 -2.40 26.49
N ARG A 624 -15.08 -1.56 27.44
CA ARG A 624 -13.89 -1.69 28.29
C ARG A 624 -14.29 -1.98 29.75
N PRO A 625 -14.60 -3.26 30.10
CA PRO A 625 -15.10 -3.62 31.42
C PRO A 625 -14.10 -3.35 32.54
N VAL A 626 -12.82 -3.44 32.28
CA VAL A 626 -11.72 -3.17 33.20
C VAL A 626 -10.56 -2.51 32.43
N PRO A 627 -9.68 -1.76 33.09
CA PRO A 627 -8.49 -1.18 32.45
C PRO A 627 -7.68 -2.26 31.69
N GLY A 628 -7.23 -1.91 30.49
CA GLY A 628 -6.45 -2.80 29.64
C GLY A 628 -7.25 -3.86 28.87
N LEU A 629 -8.54 -4.08 29.13
CA LEU A 629 -9.35 -5.06 28.42
C LEU A 629 -10.43 -4.37 27.57
N GLU A 630 -10.40 -4.61 26.26
CA GLU A 630 -11.45 -4.19 25.34
C GLU A 630 -12.11 -5.41 24.68
N LEU A 631 -13.43 -5.42 24.66
CA LEU A 631 -14.26 -6.37 23.92
C LEU A 631 -15.01 -5.61 22.84
N SER A 632 -14.97 -6.07 21.61
CA SER A 632 -15.67 -5.41 20.50
C SER A 632 -16.41 -6.38 19.60
N LEU A 633 -17.51 -5.90 19.03
CA LEU A 633 -18.29 -6.57 18.00
C LEU A 633 -18.33 -5.69 16.77
N VAL A 634 -17.99 -6.26 15.63
CA VAL A 634 -17.92 -5.55 14.34
C VAL A 634 -18.81 -6.26 13.33
N GLY A 635 -19.62 -5.48 12.63
CA GLY A 635 -20.37 -5.92 11.45
C GLY A 635 -19.95 -5.12 10.23
N GLN A 636 -19.63 -5.80 9.15
CA GLN A 636 -19.14 -5.21 7.89
C GLN A 636 -20.12 -5.49 6.76
N ASN A 637 -20.26 -4.56 5.82
CA ASN A 637 -21.15 -4.67 4.65
C ASN A 637 -22.61 -4.97 5.00
N LEU A 638 -23.15 -4.35 6.04
CA LEU A 638 -24.45 -4.69 6.62
C LEU A 638 -25.65 -4.36 5.72
N ILE A 639 -25.53 -3.39 4.79
CA ILE A 639 -26.60 -3.01 3.85
C ILE A 639 -26.70 -4.02 2.73
N SER A 640 -25.59 -4.39 2.10
CA SER A 640 -25.54 -5.31 0.98
C SER A 640 -25.08 -6.69 1.46
N SER A 641 -25.84 -7.75 1.14
CA SER A 641 -25.37 -9.09 1.53
C SER A 641 -24.14 -9.53 0.75
N LYS A 642 -24.04 -9.08 -0.51
CA LYS A 642 -22.93 -9.36 -1.44
C LYS A 642 -22.85 -8.27 -2.48
N HIS A 643 -21.62 -7.84 -2.84
CA HIS A 643 -21.37 -6.92 -3.95
C HIS A 643 -20.00 -7.21 -4.58
N LEU A 644 -19.86 -6.80 -5.83
CA LEU A 644 -18.61 -6.90 -6.58
C LEU A 644 -17.85 -5.58 -6.40
N GLU A 645 -16.57 -5.64 -6.03
CA GLU A 645 -15.71 -4.46 -5.93
C GLU A 645 -14.71 -4.36 -7.09
N PHE A 646 -14.26 -5.50 -7.62
CA PHE A 646 -13.30 -5.53 -8.72
C PHE A 646 -13.37 -6.83 -9.51
N VAL A 647 -12.99 -6.78 -10.79
CA VAL A 647 -12.73 -7.96 -11.62
C VAL A 647 -11.24 -7.98 -11.93
N GLN A 648 -10.60 -9.10 -11.65
CA GLN A 648 -9.18 -9.26 -11.92
C GLN A 648 -8.90 -9.35 -13.42
N GLU A 649 -7.82 -8.74 -13.84
CA GLU A 649 -7.39 -8.67 -15.24
C GLU A 649 -7.07 -10.05 -15.83
N ASN A 650 -6.56 -11.00 -15.01
CA ASN A 650 -6.08 -12.31 -15.46
C ASN A 650 -6.34 -13.42 -14.43
N LEU A 651 -6.65 -14.60 -14.95
CA LEU A 651 -6.46 -15.94 -14.36
C LEU A 651 -7.31 -16.31 -13.15
N THR A 652 -8.02 -15.39 -12.49
CA THR A 652 -8.99 -15.74 -11.44
C THR A 652 -10.40 -15.32 -11.83
N LEU A 653 -11.38 -16.00 -11.27
CA LEU A 653 -12.79 -15.69 -11.48
C LEU A 653 -13.23 -14.60 -10.49
N PRO A 654 -14.12 -13.65 -10.90
CA PRO A 654 -14.61 -12.61 -10.01
C PRO A 654 -15.38 -13.18 -8.84
N THR A 655 -15.09 -12.72 -7.62
CA THR A 655 -15.79 -13.10 -6.40
C THR A 655 -16.49 -11.90 -5.77
N LEU A 656 -17.53 -12.16 -4.98
CA LEU A 656 -18.30 -11.12 -4.31
C LEU A 656 -17.76 -10.91 -2.89
N VAL A 657 -17.72 -9.67 -2.46
CA VAL A 657 -17.46 -9.32 -1.07
C VAL A 657 -18.72 -9.60 -0.26
N ASP A 658 -18.61 -10.45 0.73
CA ASP A 658 -19.72 -10.89 1.57
C ASP A 658 -19.92 -9.96 2.78
N ARG A 659 -21.08 -10.09 3.45
CA ARG A 659 -21.34 -9.49 4.76
C ARG A 659 -20.54 -10.26 5.80
N GLY A 660 -19.75 -9.54 6.62
CA GLY A 660 -18.95 -10.11 7.69
C GLY A 660 -19.40 -9.65 9.08
N MET A 661 -19.19 -10.50 10.08
CA MET A 661 -19.29 -10.15 11.49
C MET A 661 -18.18 -10.86 12.26
N TYR A 662 -17.57 -10.15 13.21
CA TYR A 662 -16.63 -10.76 14.13
C TYR A 662 -16.66 -10.13 15.52
N ALA A 663 -16.29 -10.91 16.52
CA ALA A 663 -15.99 -10.45 17.87
C ALA A 663 -14.49 -10.45 18.10
N LYS A 664 -13.98 -9.42 18.77
CA LYS A 664 -12.55 -9.24 19.08
C LYS A 664 -12.36 -8.89 20.54
N MET A 665 -11.33 -9.45 21.16
CA MET A 665 -10.80 -9.09 22.45
C MET A 665 -9.38 -8.55 22.29
N VAL A 666 -9.06 -7.47 22.99
CA VAL A 666 -7.70 -6.97 23.16
C VAL A 666 -7.46 -6.80 24.65
N TRP A 667 -6.36 -7.36 25.15
CA TRP A 667 -5.97 -7.27 26.55
C TRP A 667 -4.51 -6.86 26.68
N GLU A 668 -4.30 -5.72 27.30
CA GLU A 668 -2.98 -5.17 27.64
C GLU A 668 -2.73 -5.34 29.15
N PHE A 669 -1.54 -5.87 29.56
CA PHE A 669 -1.22 -6.19 30.95
C PHE A 669 0.27 -6.08 31.27
#